data_26fd6c8ae37034e86403102c4a179ea6
#
_entry.id   26fd6c8ae37034e86403102c4a179ea6
#
_cell.length_a   1.000
_cell.length_b   1.000
_cell.length_c   1.000
_cell.angle_alpha   90.00
_cell.angle_beta   90.00
_cell.angle_gamma   90.00
#
_symmetry.space_group_name_H-M   'P 1'
#
loop_
_entity.id
_entity.type
_entity.pdbx_description
1 polymer ?
#
loop_
_entity_poly.entity_id
_entity_poly.type
_entity_poly.pdbx_seq_one_letter_code
_entity_poly.pdbx_strand_id
1 'polypeptide(L)'
;KRLQGFNVLNPMGYDAYGLPAEQYAIQTGQHPAVTTAANIARYREQLDKIGFSFDWDREVRTCEPGYYHWTQWAFQKMFNSFYCNSCHKAQPISKLVAHFEKEGTEGLDVACSEELHFTAEDWKAKTEKEQQEILMNYRIAYLGETMVNWCPALGTVLANDEVVDGVSERGGYPVVQKKMRQWCLRVSAYAQRLLDGLETVDWTDSLKETQRNWIGRSEGTEVRFKVKDSDLEFTIFTTRADTMFGVTFMVLAPESELVPQLTTEAQRAEVEAYLERTKKRTERERISDRRVTGVFSGSYAVNPFTGESVPVWISDYVLAGYGTGAIMAVPAHDSRDYAFAKHFNLPIVPLVEGCDVSEESFDAKEGIVCNSPKAGVTPYCDLTLNGLTIKEAIAATKKYVKEHNLGRVKVNFRLRDAIFSRQRYWGEPFPVYYKDGMPYMIDEHKLPLELPEVAKFLPTESGEPPLGHATRWAWDVEKGEVVENSKIDNVTVFPLELNTMPGFAGSSAYYLRYMDPHNDKELVSEKADRYWQNVDLYVGGTEHATGHLIYSRFWNKFLFDLGVSIKEEPFQKLVNQGMIQGRSNFVYRIKDTNTFVSLGLKDQYDVTPLHVDVNIVSNDVLDVEAFKNWRPEYHNAEFILEDGKYICGWAVEKMSKSMYNVVNPDMIVERYGADTLRMYEMFLGPVEQSKPWDTNGIDGVHRFLKKLWNLFYDRQGTFLPAEGEATKEELKSIHKLIKKVTGDIETFSYNTSISAFMICVNELTALKCRNKEVMSDLVVLLAPFAPHLAEELWEALGHTTSVCDAHWPAFNEEYLKEDSVKYTISFNGKARFTMEFPADADNNTIQAAVMAEEQSQKWIDGKTPKKVIIVPKKIVNIVL
;
A
#
# COMPACT_ATOMS: atom_id res chain seq x y z
N LYS A 1 13.80 -21.39 -4.20
CA LYS A 1 14.97 -21.00 -5.05
C LYS A 1 16.27 -21.60 -4.55
N ARG A 2 16.55 -21.57 -3.23
CA ARG A 2 17.76 -22.19 -2.66
C ARG A 2 17.88 -23.67 -3.03
N LEU A 3 16.80 -24.44 -2.89
CA LEU A 3 16.74 -25.87 -3.26
C LEU A 3 16.92 -26.10 -4.77
N GLN A 4 16.74 -25.07 -5.60
CA GLN A 4 17.01 -25.12 -7.03
C GLN A 4 18.44 -24.68 -7.40
N GLY A 5 19.29 -24.40 -6.40
CA GLY A 5 20.70 -24.03 -6.59
C GLY A 5 20.97 -22.53 -6.72
N PHE A 6 19.97 -21.67 -6.50
CA PHE A 6 20.17 -20.22 -6.51
C PHE A 6 20.81 -19.73 -5.22
N ASN A 7 21.63 -18.70 -5.33
CA ASN A 7 22.04 -17.91 -4.19
C ASN A 7 20.90 -16.95 -3.84
N VAL A 8 20.37 -17.05 -2.63
CA VAL A 8 19.16 -16.33 -2.21
C VAL A 8 19.49 -15.30 -1.13
N LEU A 9 19.16 -14.04 -1.37
CA LEU A 9 19.15 -12.99 -0.36
C LEU A 9 17.72 -12.88 0.19
N ASN A 10 17.52 -13.40 1.39
CA ASN A 10 16.24 -13.32 2.12
C ASN A 10 16.48 -12.67 3.48
N PRO A 11 16.57 -11.33 3.53
CA PRO A 11 16.91 -10.60 4.75
C PRO A 11 15.68 -10.31 5.60
N MET A 12 15.94 -9.92 6.84
CA MET A 12 14.96 -9.38 7.76
C MET A 12 15.56 -8.20 8.51
N GLY A 13 14.73 -7.23 8.85
CA GLY A 13 15.12 -6.07 9.63
C GLY A 13 13.92 -5.44 10.30
N TYR A 14 14.17 -4.32 11.00
CA TYR A 14 13.17 -3.68 11.82
C TYR A 14 13.06 -2.20 11.47
N ASP A 15 11.85 -1.80 11.09
CA ASP A 15 11.48 -0.39 10.97
C ASP A 15 11.13 0.09 12.38
N ALA A 16 12.11 0.69 13.03
CA ALA A 16 12.14 0.82 14.50
C ALA A 16 11.83 2.24 15.00
N TYR A 17 11.66 3.21 14.11
CA TYR A 17 11.26 4.56 14.46
C TYR A 17 9.75 4.76 14.30
N GLY A 18 9.19 5.68 15.07
CA GLY A 18 7.81 6.08 14.92
C GLY A 18 7.08 6.41 16.19
N LEU A 19 5.84 6.83 16.03
CA LEU A 19 4.97 7.33 17.08
C LEU A 19 4.64 6.31 18.20
N PRO A 20 4.45 5.00 17.90
CA PRO A 20 4.05 4.05 18.95
C PRO A 20 5.03 3.93 20.11
N ALA A 21 6.32 3.83 19.82
CA ALA A 21 7.34 3.73 20.87
C ALA A 21 7.44 5.02 21.67
N GLU A 22 7.29 6.17 21.01
CA GLU A 22 7.29 7.47 21.69
C GLU A 22 6.09 7.67 22.58
N GLN A 23 4.89 7.28 22.16
CA GLN A 23 3.68 7.34 22.98
C GLN A 23 3.82 6.47 24.24
N TYR A 24 4.36 5.29 24.09
CA TYR A 24 4.65 4.41 25.22
C TYR A 24 5.68 5.05 26.18
N ALA A 25 6.72 5.69 25.64
CA ALA A 25 7.71 6.40 26.43
C ALA A 25 7.10 7.57 27.22
N ILE A 26 6.20 8.32 26.61
CA ILE A 26 5.47 9.41 27.27
C ILE A 26 4.64 8.86 28.44
N GLN A 27 3.93 7.75 28.23
CA GLN A 27 3.08 7.14 29.25
C GLN A 27 3.84 6.52 30.42
N THR A 28 4.98 5.90 30.14
CA THR A 28 5.73 5.09 31.12
C THR A 28 7.00 5.76 31.66
N GLY A 29 7.47 6.82 30.98
CA GLY A 29 8.77 7.44 31.27
C GLY A 29 9.98 6.61 30.80
N GLN A 30 9.76 5.47 30.14
CA GLN A 30 10.83 4.62 29.62
C GLN A 30 11.34 5.17 28.27
N HIS A 31 12.66 5.18 28.09
CA HIS A 31 13.26 5.64 26.82
C HIS A 31 12.79 4.76 25.65
N PRO A 32 12.41 5.33 24.48
CA PRO A 32 11.93 4.56 23.32
C PRO A 32 12.90 3.48 22.85
N ALA A 33 14.20 3.71 22.94
CA ALA A 33 15.23 2.74 22.56
C ALA A 33 15.14 1.43 23.36
N VAL A 34 14.82 1.52 24.66
CA VAL A 34 14.69 0.34 25.54
C VAL A 34 13.49 -0.50 25.13
N THR A 35 12.34 0.13 24.94
CA THR A 35 11.12 -0.55 24.47
C THR A 35 11.32 -1.16 23.09
N THR A 36 11.93 -0.43 22.18
CA THR A 36 12.23 -0.90 20.82
C THR A 36 13.14 -2.12 20.83
N ALA A 37 14.21 -2.09 21.63
CA ALA A 37 15.13 -3.23 21.76
C ALA A 37 14.43 -4.47 22.31
N ALA A 38 13.59 -4.32 23.32
CA ALA A 38 12.79 -5.42 23.88
C ALA A 38 11.81 -6.00 22.84
N ASN A 39 11.16 -5.17 22.09
CA ASN A 39 10.23 -5.59 21.04
C ASN A 39 10.95 -6.32 19.90
N ILE A 40 12.11 -5.83 19.48
CA ILE A 40 12.95 -6.48 18.46
C ILE A 40 13.36 -7.88 18.93
N ALA A 41 13.80 -8.02 20.17
CA ALA A 41 14.16 -9.33 20.74
C ALA A 41 12.97 -10.29 20.75
N ARG A 42 11.78 -9.79 21.07
CA ARG A 42 10.54 -10.58 21.07
C ARG A 42 10.14 -11.00 19.64
N TYR A 43 10.16 -10.12 18.68
CA TYR A 43 9.90 -10.44 17.28
C TYR A 43 10.89 -11.49 16.75
N ARG A 44 12.17 -11.32 17.07
CA ARG A 44 13.20 -12.26 16.66
C ARG A 44 12.93 -13.68 17.21
N GLU A 45 12.56 -13.77 18.46
CA GLU A 45 12.20 -15.05 19.10
C GLU A 45 11.02 -15.71 18.40
N GLN A 46 9.97 -14.95 18.09
CA GLN A 46 8.79 -15.45 17.40
C GLN A 46 9.10 -15.92 15.97
N LEU A 47 9.86 -15.12 15.22
CA LEU A 47 10.25 -15.48 13.86
C LEU A 47 11.14 -16.73 13.81
N ASP A 48 12.05 -16.88 14.77
CA ASP A 48 12.88 -18.06 14.89
C ASP A 48 12.05 -19.33 15.18
N LYS A 49 11.07 -19.23 16.06
CA LYS A 49 10.13 -20.34 16.37
C LYS A 49 9.30 -20.77 15.15
N ILE A 50 8.85 -19.82 14.36
CA ILE A 50 8.08 -20.12 13.15
C ILE A 50 8.96 -20.80 12.08
N GLY A 51 10.27 -20.60 12.13
CA GLY A 51 11.21 -21.28 11.24
C GLY A 51 11.41 -20.61 9.90
N PHE A 52 11.40 -19.28 9.87
CA PHE A 52 11.76 -18.53 8.68
C PHE A 52 13.27 -18.61 8.39
N SER A 53 13.62 -18.72 7.13
CA SER A 53 15.00 -18.80 6.66
C SER A 53 15.62 -17.43 6.34
N PHE A 54 15.56 -16.52 7.32
CA PHE A 54 16.16 -15.19 7.15
C PHE A 54 17.69 -15.22 7.35
N ASP A 55 18.39 -14.42 6.57
CA ASP A 55 19.81 -14.14 6.76
C ASP A 55 19.99 -13.03 7.80
N TRP A 56 20.11 -13.42 9.07
CA TRP A 56 20.21 -12.51 10.19
C TRP A 56 21.53 -11.71 10.20
N ASP A 57 22.56 -12.16 9.49
CA ASP A 57 23.80 -11.39 9.36
C ASP A 57 23.60 -10.11 8.54
N ARG A 58 22.51 -10.02 7.80
CA ARG A 58 22.11 -8.85 7.02
C ARG A 58 21.01 -8.03 7.70
N GLU A 59 20.72 -8.30 8.95
CA GLU A 59 19.74 -7.56 9.73
C GLU A 59 20.07 -6.06 9.76
N VAL A 60 19.04 -5.22 9.57
CA VAL A 60 19.13 -3.78 9.74
C VAL A 60 18.07 -3.30 10.73
N ARG A 61 18.38 -2.20 11.42
CA ARG A 61 17.46 -1.52 12.35
C ARG A 61 17.49 -0.04 12.00
N THR A 62 16.38 0.51 11.60
CA THR A 62 16.33 1.91 11.12
C THR A 62 16.69 2.92 12.20
N CYS A 63 16.60 2.55 13.48
CA CYS A 63 16.96 3.40 14.62
C CYS A 63 18.45 3.37 14.97
N GLU A 64 19.27 2.56 14.31
CA GLU A 64 20.71 2.53 14.58
C GLU A 64 21.46 3.58 13.74
N PRO A 65 22.41 4.31 14.36
CA PRO A 65 23.19 5.34 13.67
C PRO A 65 23.89 4.85 12.40
N GLY A 66 24.43 3.63 12.39
CA GLY A 66 25.06 3.03 11.23
C GLY A 66 24.13 2.83 10.04
N TYR A 67 22.84 2.69 10.31
CA TYR A 67 21.80 2.60 9.29
C TYR A 67 21.32 3.99 8.85
N TYR A 68 20.87 4.84 9.77
CA TYR A 68 20.29 6.13 9.39
C TYR A 68 21.31 7.16 8.93
N HIS A 69 22.63 6.88 9.11
CA HIS A 69 23.71 7.57 8.40
C HIS A 69 23.34 7.75 6.90
N TRP A 70 22.86 6.67 6.27
CA TRP A 70 22.58 6.67 4.84
C TRP A 70 21.25 7.33 4.49
N THR A 71 20.31 7.35 5.40
CA THR A 71 19.08 8.14 5.28
C THR A 71 19.41 9.63 5.32
N GLN A 72 20.27 10.05 6.25
CA GLN A 72 20.75 11.42 6.35
C GLN A 72 21.58 11.84 5.13
N TRP A 73 22.44 10.96 4.66
CA TRP A 73 23.22 11.18 3.44
C TRP A 73 22.33 11.38 2.21
N ALA A 74 21.30 10.55 2.04
CA ALA A 74 20.36 10.68 0.94
C ALA A 74 19.60 12.00 1.01
N PHE A 75 19.18 12.41 2.21
CA PHE A 75 18.54 13.70 2.43
C PHE A 75 19.46 14.86 2.01
N GLN A 76 20.73 14.83 2.38
CA GLN A 76 21.71 15.84 1.97
C GLN A 76 21.86 15.88 0.45
N LYS A 77 21.89 14.72 -0.21
CA LYS A 77 21.97 14.66 -1.68
C LYS A 77 20.71 15.26 -2.33
N MET A 78 19.52 15.00 -1.77
CA MET A 78 18.28 15.60 -2.23
C MET A 78 18.26 17.11 -2.04
N PHE A 79 18.76 17.60 -0.91
CA PHE A 79 18.90 19.04 -0.67
C PHE A 79 19.86 19.70 -1.67
N ASN A 80 20.94 19.03 -2.04
CA ASN A 80 21.94 19.53 -2.97
C ASN A 80 21.63 19.23 -4.44
N SER A 81 20.39 18.88 -4.75
CA SER A 81 19.93 18.54 -6.08
C SER A 81 18.67 19.34 -6.47
N PHE A 82 18.51 19.55 -7.78
CA PHE A 82 17.28 20.02 -8.40
C PHE A 82 16.86 19.04 -9.49
N TYR A 83 15.61 19.10 -9.92
CA TYR A 83 15.13 18.22 -10.99
C TYR A 83 15.05 18.97 -12.32
N CYS A 84 15.83 18.49 -13.31
CA CYS A 84 15.81 19.02 -14.68
C CYS A 84 14.70 18.30 -15.48
N ASN A 85 13.66 19.03 -15.89
CA ASN A 85 12.55 18.46 -16.65
C ASN A 85 12.98 18.02 -18.06
N SER A 86 13.87 18.79 -18.71
CA SER A 86 14.35 18.46 -20.05
C SER A 86 15.28 17.26 -20.08
N CYS A 87 16.07 17.08 -19.04
CA CYS A 87 16.97 15.93 -18.87
C CYS A 87 16.27 14.69 -18.25
N HIS A 88 15.13 14.87 -17.68
CA HIS A 88 14.37 13.85 -16.93
C HIS A 88 15.18 13.22 -15.79
N LYS A 89 15.93 14.00 -15.06
CA LYS A 89 16.70 13.53 -13.91
C LYS A 89 17.11 14.63 -12.95
N ALA A 90 17.47 14.24 -11.73
CA ALA A 90 18.09 15.11 -10.76
C ALA A 90 19.50 15.52 -11.21
N GLN A 91 19.87 16.76 -10.93
CA GLN A 91 21.17 17.35 -11.22
C GLN A 91 21.69 18.06 -9.97
N PRO A 92 23.03 18.21 -9.82
CA PRO A 92 23.60 18.97 -8.71
C PRO A 92 23.14 20.43 -8.71
N ILE A 93 22.81 20.95 -7.53
CA ILE A 93 22.33 22.34 -7.39
C ILE A 93 23.35 23.37 -7.89
N SER A 94 24.63 23.02 -7.87
CA SER A 94 25.71 23.88 -8.42
C SER A 94 25.54 24.20 -9.89
N LYS A 95 24.94 23.31 -10.68
CA LYS A 95 24.62 23.56 -12.09
C LYS A 95 23.52 24.60 -12.23
N LEU A 96 22.55 24.60 -11.32
CA LEU A 96 21.49 25.61 -11.30
C LEU A 96 22.03 26.97 -10.94
N VAL A 97 22.91 27.04 -9.93
CA VAL A 97 23.58 28.30 -9.55
C VAL A 97 24.39 28.86 -10.71
N ALA A 98 25.15 28.03 -11.42
CA ALA A 98 25.90 28.44 -12.60
C ALA A 98 24.99 28.99 -13.71
N HIS A 99 23.82 28.38 -13.91
CA HIS A 99 22.84 28.89 -14.87
C HIS A 99 22.30 30.27 -14.46
N PHE A 100 21.97 30.46 -13.18
CA PHE A 100 21.49 31.74 -12.66
C PHE A 100 22.55 32.86 -12.81
N GLU A 101 23.81 32.55 -12.58
CA GLU A 101 24.92 33.50 -12.73
C GLU A 101 25.11 33.98 -14.18
N LYS A 102 24.79 33.13 -15.14
CA LYS A 102 25.01 33.35 -16.55
C LYS A 102 23.75 33.90 -17.25
N GLU A 103 22.60 33.34 -16.95
CA GLU A 103 21.36 33.62 -17.72
C GLU A 103 20.14 33.97 -16.85
N GLY A 104 20.27 33.94 -15.52
CA GLY A 104 19.12 34.06 -14.64
C GLY A 104 18.16 32.88 -14.84
N THR A 105 16.86 33.13 -14.95
CA THR A 105 15.84 32.10 -15.16
C THR A 105 15.53 31.84 -16.65
N GLU A 106 16.20 32.50 -17.55
CA GLU A 106 15.95 32.35 -18.99
C GLU A 106 16.38 30.94 -19.45
N GLY A 107 15.50 30.30 -20.24
CA GLY A 107 15.76 28.99 -20.82
C GLY A 107 15.72 27.84 -19.83
N LEU A 108 15.21 28.06 -18.63
CA LEU A 108 15.18 27.09 -17.55
C LEU A 108 13.87 26.29 -17.57
N ASP A 109 14.00 24.97 -17.69
CA ASP A 109 12.87 24.03 -17.57
C ASP A 109 13.18 23.02 -16.45
N VAL A 110 12.81 23.40 -15.23
CA VAL A 110 13.12 22.66 -14.00
C VAL A 110 11.93 22.61 -13.09
N ALA A 111 11.85 21.56 -12.25
CA ALA A 111 10.81 21.46 -11.24
C ALA A 111 11.00 22.55 -10.18
N CYS A 112 9.91 23.22 -9.82
CA CYS A 112 9.93 24.32 -8.85
C CYS A 112 8.59 24.37 -8.08
N SER A 113 8.61 25.02 -6.91
CA SER A 113 7.39 25.28 -6.14
C SER A 113 6.57 26.41 -6.75
N GLU A 114 7.23 27.46 -7.21
CA GLU A 114 6.61 28.55 -7.97
C GLU A 114 7.52 29.01 -9.11
N GLU A 115 6.94 29.51 -10.18
CA GLU A 115 7.70 30.02 -11.30
C GLU A 115 8.26 31.41 -10.96
N LEU A 116 9.58 31.53 -10.98
CA LEU A 116 10.28 32.78 -10.75
C LEU A 116 10.91 33.29 -12.04
N HIS A 117 10.99 34.62 -12.18
CA HIS A 117 11.61 35.31 -13.32
C HIS A 117 12.59 36.35 -12.81
N PHE A 118 13.86 36.21 -13.10
CA PHE A 118 14.92 37.15 -12.77
C PHE A 118 16.09 37.03 -13.74
N THR A 119 16.87 38.09 -13.85
CA THR A 119 18.06 38.13 -14.69
C THR A 119 19.30 37.68 -13.93
N ALA A 120 20.40 37.44 -14.66
CA ALA A 120 21.70 37.17 -14.06
C ALA A 120 22.17 38.28 -13.11
N GLU A 121 21.93 39.53 -13.48
CA GLU A 121 22.24 40.70 -12.67
C GLU A 121 21.41 40.74 -11.39
N ASP A 122 20.12 40.40 -11.47
CA ASP A 122 19.25 40.32 -10.30
C ASP A 122 19.76 39.24 -9.32
N TRP A 123 20.18 38.07 -9.81
CA TRP A 123 20.73 37.00 -9.00
C TRP A 123 22.01 37.43 -8.27
N LYS A 124 22.94 38.07 -8.99
CA LYS A 124 24.22 38.54 -8.43
C LYS A 124 24.05 39.65 -7.40
N ALA A 125 22.99 40.44 -7.52
CA ALA A 125 22.66 41.50 -6.56
C ALA A 125 22.05 41.03 -5.27
N LYS A 126 21.63 39.74 -5.20
CA LYS A 126 21.01 39.15 -4.02
C LYS A 126 22.05 38.83 -2.94
N THR A 127 21.63 38.96 -1.67
CA THR A 127 22.43 38.49 -0.53
C THR A 127 22.46 36.98 -0.52
N GLU A 128 23.42 36.41 0.24
CA GLU A 128 23.48 34.95 0.42
C GLU A 128 22.15 34.37 0.89
N LYS A 129 21.53 35.02 1.87
CA LYS A 129 20.23 34.59 2.40
C LYS A 129 19.13 34.60 1.33
N GLU A 130 19.03 35.67 0.56
CA GLU A 130 18.05 35.78 -0.55
C GLU A 130 18.29 34.73 -1.63
N GLN A 131 19.57 34.44 -1.95
CA GLN A 131 19.93 33.36 -2.89
C GLN A 131 19.51 31.99 -2.36
N GLN A 132 19.72 31.72 -1.08
CA GLN A 132 19.29 30.47 -0.46
C GLN A 132 17.77 30.31 -0.45
N GLU A 133 17.02 31.37 -0.20
CA GLU A 133 15.57 31.41 -0.31
C GLU A 133 15.10 31.05 -1.72
N ILE A 134 15.73 31.60 -2.75
CA ILE A 134 15.45 31.27 -4.15
C ILE A 134 15.75 29.79 -4.44
N LEU A 135 16.92 29.30 -4.01
CA LEU A 135 17.29 27.89 -4.26
C LEU A 135 16.32 26.91 -3.60
N MET A 136 15.72 27.29 -2.48
CA MET A 136 14.73 26.45 -1.79
C MET A 136 13.49 26.16 -2.66
N ASN A 137 13.19 27.02 -3.60
CA ASN A 137 12.13 26.84 -4.59
C ASN A 137 12.39 25.70 -5.58
N TYR A 138 13.65 25.24 -5.69
CA TYR A 138 14.11 24.27 -6.69
C TYR A 138 14.65 22.96 -6.10
N ARG A 139 15.06 22.96 -4.85
CA ARG A 139 15.69 21.78 -4.22
C ARG A 139 14.71 20.60 -4.16
N ILE A 140 15.21 19.39 -4.31
CA ILE A 140 14.41 18.15 -4.16
C ILE A 140 13.97 17.96 -2.71
N ALA A 141 14.87 18.17 -1.75
CA ALA A 141 14.50 18.32 -0.34
C ALA A 141 14.51 19.81 -0.01
N TYR A 142 13.38 20.34 0.39
CA TYR A 142 13.22 21.77 0.63
C TYR A 142 12.39 22.08 1.87
N LEU A 143 12.63 23.24 2.45
CA LEU A 143 11.87 23.76 3.57
C LEU A 143 10.83 24.74 3.03
N GLY A 144 9.57 24.43 3.24
CA GLY A 144 8.47 25.24 2.73
C GLY A 144 7.31 25.34 3.69
N GLU A 145 6.46 26.34 3.49
CA GLU A 145 5.20 26.48 4.22
C GLU A 145 4.10 25.73 3.47
N THR A 146 3.45 24.81 4.15
CA THR A 146 2.40 23.97 3.56
C THR A 146 1.30 23.65 4.58
N MET A 147 0.10 23.34 4.06
CA MET A 147 -0.99 22.83 4.89
C MET A 147 -0.71 21.40 5.30
N VAL A 148 -0.81 21.13 6.59
CA VAL A 148 -0.52 19.84 7.18
C VAL A 148 -1.64 19.37 8.10
N ASN A 149 -1.69 18.05 8.32
CA ASN A 149 -2.60 17.44 9.30
C ASN A 149 -1.95 17.53 10.67
N TRP A 150 -2.33 18.56 11.43
CA TRP A 150 -1.82 18.79 12.78
C TRP A 150 -2.72 18.14 13.82
N CYS A 151 -2.13 17.34 14.69
CA CYS A 151 -2.84 16.75 15.85
C CYS A 151 -2.36 17.40 17.15
N PRO A 152 -3.13 18.32 17.74
CA PRO A 152 -2.70 19.01 18.98
C PRO A 152 -2.46 18.07 20.14
N ALA A 153 -3.26 17.02 20.29
CA ALA A 153 -3.13 16.05 21.37
C ALA A 153 -1.85 15.22 21.30
N LEU A 154 -1.41 14.88 20.06
CA LEU A 154 -0.16 14.16 19.83
C LEU A 154 1.04 15.11 19.66
N GLY A 155 0.79 16.41 19.46
CA GLY A 155 1.83 17.43 19.28
C GLY A 155 2.67 17.26 18.03
N THR A 156 2.13 16.66 16.97
CA THR A 156 2.86 16.35 15.75
C THR A 156 1.99 16.43 14.49
N VAL A 157 2.64 16.55 13.34
CA VAL A 157 2.02 16.40 12.02
C VAL A 157 1.82 14.91 11.74
N LEU A 158 0.69 14.58 11.12
CA LEU A 158 0.35 13.24 10.68
C LEU A 158 0.29 13.17 9.15
N ALA A 159 0.72 12.04 8.59
CA ALA A 159 0.52 11.76 7.18
C ALA A 159 -0.96 11.51 6.87
N ASN A 160 -1.37 11.61 5.60
CA ASN A 160 -2.78 11.43 5.22
C ASN A 160 -3.32 10.03 5.57
N ASP A 161 -2.49 9.02 5.51
CA ASP A 161 -2.83 7.64 5.87
C ASP A 161 -2.94 7.41 7.40
N GLU A 162 -2.40 8.32 8.21
CA GLU A 162 -2.50 8.30 9.68
C GLU A 162 -3.76 9.01 10.20
N VAL A 163 -4.59 9.55 9.31
CA VAL A 163 -5.84 10.24 9.66
C VAL A 163 -7.04 9.48 9.09
N VAL A 164 -7.99 9.14 9.97
CA VAL A 164 -9.23 8.44 9.60
C VAL A 164 -10.41 9.22 10.19
N ASP A 165 -11.33 9.64 9.32
CA ASP A 165 -12.55 10.36 9.71
C ASP A 165 -12.29 11.61 10.58
N GLY A 166 -11.23 12.36 10.28
CA GLY A 166 -10.87 13.59 10.96
C GLY A 166 -10.16 13.42 12.28
N VAL A 167 -9.83 12.19 12.65
CA VAL A 167 -9.11 11.86 13.88
C VAL A 167 -7.86 11.04 13.56
N SER A 168 -6.89 11.06 14.50
CA SER A 168 -5.70 10.22 14.36
C SER A 168 -6.08 8.74 14.40
N GLU A 169 -5.47 7.92 13.55
CA GLU A 169 -5.64 6.46 13.59
C GLU A 169 -5.32 5.91 14.98
N ARG A 170 -4.30 6.46 15.61
CA ARG A 170 -3.90 6.12 16.98
C ARG A 170 -4.49 7.12 17.96
N GLY A 171 -5.26 6.62 18.91
CA GLY A 171 -5.84 7.41 19.98
C GLY A 171 -7.13 8.16 19.65
N GLY A 172 -7.51 8.22 18.37
CA GLY A 172 -8.75 8.87 17.95
C GLY A 172 -8.84 10.36 18.26
N TYR A 173 -7.70 11.07 18.27
CA TYR A 173 -7.64 12.50 18.61
C TYR A 173 -7.99 13.39 17.41
N PRO A 174 -8.66 14.51 17.63
CA PRO A 174 -8.98 15.46 16.56
C PRO A 174 -7.74 15.96 15.83
N VAL A 175 -7.86 16.03 14.50
CA VAL A 175 -6.81 16.52 13.60
C VAL A 175 -7.33 17.77 12.89
N VAL A 176 -6.52 18.81 12.82
CA VAL A 176 -6.87 20.06 12.17
C VAL A 176 -5.90 20.37 11.02
N GLN A 177 -6.38 21.09 10.01
CA GLN A 177 -5.52 21.62 8.96
C GLN A 177 -4.82 22.88 9.46
N LYS A 178 -3.49 22.91 9.35
CA LYS A 178 -2.67 24.02 9.81
C LYS A 178 -1.56 24.32 8.81
N LYS A 179 -1.29 25.57 8.53
CA LYS A 179 -0.14 25.98 7.73
C LYS A 179 1.11 25.99 8.61
N MET A 180 2.12 25.22 8.24
CA MET A 180 3.35 25.10 9.00
C MET A 180 4.56 25.05 8.07
N ARG A 181 5.69 25.53 8.57
CA ARG A 181 6.99 25.39 7.89
C ARG A 181 7.49 23.96 8.11
N GLN A 182 7.66 23.21 7.03
CA GLN A 182 7.98 21.79 7.04
C GLN A 182 9.05 21.45 5.99
N TRP A 183 9.87 20.45 6.29
CA TRP A 183 10.65 19.80 5.27
C TRP A 183 9.73 19.05 4.33
N CYS A 184 10.02 19.13 3.06
CA CYS A 184 9.26 18.44 2.01
C CYS A 184 10.22 17.76 1.03
N LEU A 185 9.79 16.63 0.46
CA LEU A 185 10.49 15.99 -0.65
C LEU A 185 9.68 16.19 -1.93
N ARG A 186 10.34 16.62 -2.99
CA ARG A 186 9.71 16.95 -4.29
C ARG A 186 9.40 15.68 -5.10
N VAL A 187 8.58 14.81 -4.53
CA VAL A 187 8.12 13.57 -5.17
C VAL A 187 7.36 13.87 -6.47
N SER A 188 6.64 14.99 -6.50
CA SER A 188 5.88 15.43 -7.67
C SER A 188 6.74 15.62 -8.93
N ALA A 189 8.02 15.96 -8.79
CA ALA A 189 8.95 16.08 -9.91
C ALA A 189 9.15 14.74 -10.64
N TYR A 190 8.99 13.63 -9.94
CA TYR A 190 9.14 12.28 -10.46
C TYR A 190 7.84 11.65 -10.93
N ALA A 191 6.73 12.39 -10.90
CA ALA A 191 5.39 11.83 -11.16
C ALA A 191 5.30 11.10 -12.51
N GLN A 192 5.81 11.67 -13.61
CA GLN A 192 5.76 11.01 -14.91
C GLN A 192 6.61 9.74 -14.94
N ARG A 193 7.80 9.78 -14.35
CA ARG A 193 8.68 8.59 -14.25
C ARG A 193 8.08 7.51 -13.35
N LEU A 194 7.33 7.89 -12.33
CA LEU A 194 6.58 6.94 -11.50
C LEU A 194 5.46 6.25 -12.29
N LEU A 195 4.82 6.95 -13.22
CA LEU A 195 3.85 6.34 -14.14
C LEU A 195 4.53 5.43 -15.16
N ASP A 196 5.56 5.93 -15.83
CA ASP A 196 6.26 5.20 -16.90
C ASP A 196 6.89 3.91 -16.36
N GLY A 197 7.43 3.93 -15.15
CA GLY A 197 8.04 2.77 -14.51
C GLY A 197 7.08 1.62 -14.23
N LEU A 198 5.78 1.88 -14.12
CA LEU A 198 4.78 0.82 -13.92
C LEU A 198 4.70 -0.15 -15.10
N GLU A 199 5.07 0.28 -16.31
CA GLU A 199 5.10 -0.57 -17.49
C GLU A 199 6.28 -1.57 -17.49
N THR A 200 7.25 -1.37 -16.60
CA THR A 200 8.49 -2.18 -16.54
C THR A 200 8.48 -3.24 -15.44
N VAL A 201 7.45 -3.29 -14.62
CA VAL A 201 7.38 -4.15 -13.44
C VAL A 201 6.27 -5.20 -13.58
N ASP A 202 6.50 -6.37 -12.98
CA ASP A 202 5.53 -7.48 -12.94
C ASP A 202 4.65 -7.37 -11.68
N TRP A 203 3.76 -6.38 -11.70
CA TRP A 203 2.79 -6.13 -10.65
C TRP A 203 1.37 -6.40 -11.18
N THR A 204 0.42 -6.65 -10.28
CA THR A 204 -0.97 -6.84 -10.67
C THR A 204 -1.56 -5.56 -11.27
N ASP A 205 -2.50 -5.69 -12.19
CA ASP A 205 -3.19 -4.54 -12.80
C ASP A 205 -3.92 -3.68 -11.76
N SER A 206 -4.50 -4.31 -10.75
CA SER A 206 -5.17 -3.62 -9.64
C SER A 206 -4.22 -2.70 -8.88
N LEU A 207 -3.02 -3.18 -8.58
CA LEU A 207 -2.02 -2.37 -7.87
C LEU A 207 -1.51 -1.23 -8.73
N LYS A 208 -1.21 -1.51 -10.01
CA LYS A 208 -0.78 -0.47 -10.96
C LYS A 208 -1.85 0.61 -11.10
N GLU A 209 -3.12 0.23 -11.17
CA GLU A 209 -4.23 1.17 -11.27
C GLU A 209 -4.37 2.02 -10.00
N THR A 210 -4.19 1.42 -8.83
CA THR A 210 -4.18 2.16 -7.55
C THR A 210 -3.09 3.24 -7.56
N GLN A 211 -1.89 2.91 -8.04
CA GLN A 211 -0.81 3.88 -8.15
C GLN A 211 -1.07 4.93 -9.24
N ARG A 212 -1.59 4.55 -10.40
CA ARG A 212 -1.97 5.49 -11.45
C ARG A 212 -2.98 6.52 -10.94
N ASN A 213 -3.98 6.07 -10.22
CA ASN A 213 -5.00 6.95 -9.64
C ASN A 213 -4.42 7.88 -8.57
N TRP A 214 -3.50 7.39 -7.76
CA TRP A 214 -2.81 8.18 -6.74
C TRP A 214 -1.92 9.27 -7.36
N ILE A 215 -1.17 8.92 -8.40
CA ILE A 215 -0.35 9.86 -9.15
C ILE A 215 -1.24 10.84 -9.90
N GLY A 216 -2.33 10.37 -10.48
CA GLY A 216 -3.42 11.19 -11.01
C GLY A 216 -2.99 12.15 -12.11
N ARG A 217 -2.38 11.61 -13.18
CA ARG A 217 -2.00 12.42 -14.35
C ARG A 217 -3.24 12.93 -15.07
N SER A 218 -3.28 14.21 -15.32
CA SER A 218 -4.29 14.83 -16.18
C SER A 218 -3.64 15.85 -17.10
N GLU A 219 -4.04 15.84 -18.36
CA GLU A 219 -3.62 16.83 -19.35
C GLU A 219 -4.78 17.80 -19.59
N GLY A 220 -4.50 19.08 -19.50
CA GLY A 220 -5.53 20.07 -19.61
C GLY A 220 -4.97 21.44 -19.94
N THR A 221 -5.81 22.44 -19.73
CA THR A 221 -5.54 23.81 -20.11
C THR A 221 -5.66 24.72 -18.90
N GLU A 222 -4.63 25.52 -18.66
CA GLU A 222 -4.70 26.66 -17.76
C GLU A 222 -5.26 27.86 -18.51
N VAL A 223 -6.23 28.58 -17.91
CA VAL A 223 -6.83 29.78 -18.48
C VAL A 223 -6.90 30.88 -17.42
N ARG A 224 -6.49 32.08 -17.78
CA ARG A 224 -6.55 33.25 -16.90
C ARG A 224 -7.91 33.91 -16.97
N PHE A 225 -8.47 34.18 -15.79
CA PHE A 225 -9.70 34.96 -15.61
C PHE A 225 -9.36 36.30 -14.94
N LYS A 226 -9.84 37.39 -15.50
CA LYS A 226 -9.70 38.71 -14.89
C LYS A 226 -10.80 38.96 -13.89
N VAL A 227 -10.47 39.57 -12.76
CA VAL A 227 -11.46 39.98 -11.76
C VAL A 227 -12.08 41.32 -12.25
N LYS A 228 -13.42 41.39 -12.27
CA LYS A 228 -14.14 42.57 -12.69
C LYS A 228 -13.79 43.76 -11.82
N ASP A 229 -13.56 44.90 -12.46
CA ASP A 229 -13.24 46.20 -11.83
C ASP A 229 -11.96 46.14 -10.95
N SER A 230 -10.99 45.32 -11.33
CA SER A 230 -9.74 45.12 -10.64
C SER A 230 -8.62 44.77 -11.63
N ASP A 231 -7.38 45.00 -11.21
CA ASP A 231 -6.20 44.57 -11.96
C ASP A 231 -5.80 43.10 -11.59
N LEU A 232 -6.53 42.50 -10.68
CA LEU A 232 -6.29 41.12 -10.25
C LEU A 232 -6.74 40.15 -11.35
N GLU A 233 -5.97 39.06 -11.47
CA GLU A 233 -6.35 37.93 -12.31
C GLU A 233 -5.94 36.62 -11.59
N PHE A 234 -6.60 35.53 -11.93
CA PHE A 234 -6.25 34.22 -11.43
C PHE A 234 -6.39 33.17 -12.52
N THR A 235 -5.70 32.08 -12.38
CA THR A 235 -5.64 31.01 -13.35
C THR A 235 -6.44 29.82 -12.85
N ILE A 236 -7.22 29.19 -13.74
CA ILE A 236 -7.88 27.91 -13.50
C ILE A 236 -7.24 26.84 -14.38
N PHE A 237 -7.41 25.61 -13.97
CA PHE A 237 -7.03 24.43 -14.76
C PHE A 237 -8.28 23.60 -15.09
N THR A 238 -8.43 23.22 -16.36
CA THR A 238 -9.54 22.38 -16.81
C THR A 238 -9.09 21.30 -17.79
N THR A 239 -9.65 20.10 -17.64
CA THR A 239 -9.52 19.04 -18.64
C THR A 239 -10.59 19.13 -19.71
N ARG A 240 -11.57 20.01 -19.51
CA ARG A 240 -12.72 20.22 -20.39
C ARG A 240 -12.72 21.65 -20.96
N ALA A 241 -11.68 21.98 -21.72
CA ALA A 241 -11.53 23.27 -22.37
C ALA A 241 -12.69 23.59 -23.34
N ASP A 242 -13.41 22.58 -23.84
CA ASP A 242 -14.60 22.72 -24.67
C ASP A 242 -15.76 23.44 -23.97
N THR A 243 -15.77 23.47 -22.63
CA THR A 243 -16.89 23.96 -21.84
C THR A 243 -16.78 25.42 -21.41
N MET A 244 -15.81 26.18 -21.94
CA MET A 244 -15.57 27.56 -21.56
C MET A 244 -16.78 28.47 -21.74
N PHE A 245 -17.62 28.22 -22.73
CA PHE A 245 -18.82 29.00 -22.99
C PHE A 245 -19.98 28.73 -22.03
N GLY A 246 -19.88 27.69 -21.21
CA GLY A 246 -20.89 27.29 -20.22
C GLY A 246 -20.51 27.58 -18.77
N VAL A 247 -19.46 28.33 -18.55
CA VAL A 247 -19.04 28.75 -17.21
C VAL A 247 -20.05 29.74 -16.66
N THR A 248 -20.69 29.40 -15.53
CA THR A 248 -21.70 30.26 -14.90
C THR A 248 -21.28 30.80 -13.53
N PHE A 249 -20.23 30.22 -12.95
CA PHE A 249 -19.61 30.76 -11.75
C PHE A 249 -18.18 30.23 -11.63
N MET A 250 -17.42 30.82 -10.71
CA MET A 250 -16.07 30.36 -10.32
C MET A 250 -16.09 29.89 -8.87
N VAL A 251 -15.20 28.99 -8.49
CA VAL A 251 -15.10 28.51 -7.10
C VAL A 251 -13.64 28.51 -6.66
N LEU A 252 -13.40 29.07 -5.47
CA LEU A 252 -12.09 29.06 -4.82
C LEU A 252 -12.10 28.03 -3.67
N ALA A 253 -10.98 27.36 -3.48
CA ALA A 253 -10.76 26.58 -2.28
C ALA A 253 -10.76 27.50 -1.05
N PRO A 254 -11.32 27.07 0.10
CA PRO A 254 -11.37 27.90 1.31
C PRO A 254 -9.99 28.36 1.78
N GLU A 255 -8.96 27.55 1.61
CA GLU A 255 -7.57 27.82 2.01
C GLU A 255 -6.77 28.59 0.96
N SER A 256 -7.35 28.92 -0.19
CA SER A 256 -6.68 29.69 -1.23
C SER A 256 -6.29 31.11 -0.78
N GLU A 257 -5.11 31.53 -1.15
CA GLU A 257 -4.62 32.88 -0.90
C GLU A 257 -5.43 33.98 -1.64
N LEU A 258 -6.20 33.57 -2.65
CA LEU A 258 -7.10 34.44 -3.38
C LEU A 258 -8.34 34.87 -2.55
N VAL A 259 -8.74 34.08 -1.59
CA VAL A 259 -9.93 34.30 -0.76
C VAL A 259 -9.89 35.67 -0.09
N PRO A 260 -8.85 36.05 0.68
CA PRO A 260 -8.82 37.38 1.28
C PRO A 260 -8.74 38.51 0.26
N GLN A 261 -8.14 38.31 -0.92
CA GLN A 261 -8.02 39.28 -1.98
C GLN A 261 -9.35 39.56 -2.71
N LEU A 262 -10.18 38.53 -2.86
CA LEU A 262 -11.44 38.57 -3.59
C LEU A 262 -12.67 38.77 -2.72
N THR A 263 -12.54 38.63 -1.42
CA THR A 263 -13.64 38.83 -0.46
C THR A 263 -13.92 40.34 -0.31
N THR A 264 -15.14 40.77 -0.67
CA THR A 264 -15.56 42.15 -0.48
C THR A 264 -15.90 42.41 0.98
N GLU A 265 -15.87 43.70 1.38
CA GLU A 265 -16.18 44.10 2.75
C GLU A 265 -17.60 43.67 3.17
N ALA A 266 -18.56 43.73 2.27
CA ALA A 266 -19.95 43.30 2.54
C ALA A 266 -20.08 41.80 2.81
N GLN A 267 -19.17 40.97 2.28
CA GLN A 267 -19.20 39.51 2.42
C GLN A 267 -18.21 38.97 3.47
N ARG A 268 -17.36 39.83 4.02
CA ARG A 268 -16.27 39.42 4.94
C ARG A 268 -16.74 38.57 6.11
N ALA A 269 -17.79 38.96 6.79
CA ALA A 269 -18.29 38.26 7.98
C ALA A 269 -18.78 36.84 7.62
N GLU A 270 -19.52 36.68 6.52
CA GLU A 270 -20.02 35.37 6.07
C GLU A 270 -18.89 34.46 5.61
N VAL A 271 -17.91 35.02 4.91
CA VAL A 271 -16.73 34.29 4.43
C VAL A 271 -15.89 33.80 5.58
N GLU A 272 -15.60 34.62 6.57
CA GLU A 272 -14.83 34.24 7.76
C GLU A 272 -15.52 33.16 8.56
N ALA A 273 -16.85 33.24 8.72
CA ALA A 273 -17.65 32.20 9.39
C ALA A 273 -17.59 30.87 8.63
N TYR A 274 -17.65 30.90 7.31
CA TYR A 274 -17.52 29.70 6.47
C TYR A 274 -16.13 29.08 6.56
N LEU A 275 -15.08 29.88 6.54
CA LEU A 275 -13.69 29.43 6.67
C LEU A 275 -13.46 28.71 8.01
N GLU A 276 -14.01 29.22 9.12
CA GLU A 276 -13.91 28.58 10.44
C GLU A 276 -14.60 27.21 10.46
N ARG A 277 -15.73 27.06 9.79
CA ARG A 277 -16.43 25.77 9.70
C ARG A 277 -15.67 24.75 8.86
N THR A 278 -15.07 25.16 7.75
CA THR A 278 -14.36 24.27 6.83
C THR A 278 -12.97 23.87 7.30
N LYS A 279 -12.35 24.67 8.15
CA LYS A 279 -11.01 24.41 8.73
C LYS A 279 -10.88 23.08 9.47
N LYS A 280 -12.00 22.59 10.01
CA LYS A 280 -12.07 21.34 10.78
C LYS A 280 -12.22 20.09 9.93
N ARG A 281 -12.40 20.24 8.62
CA ARG A 281 -12.64 19.13 7.70
C ARG A 281 -11.34 18.71 7.02
N THR A 282 -11.06 17.41 7.03
CA THR A 282 -9.93 16.83 6.30
C THR A 282 -10.22 16.82 4.81
N GLU A 283 -9.18 16.78 4.02
CA GLU A 283 -9.27 16.66 2.57
C GLU A 283 -10.04 15.41 2.13
N ARG A 284 -9.83 14.30 2.83
CA ARG A 284 -10.54 13.04 2.57
C ARG A 284 -12.05 13.18 2.80
N GLU A 285 -12.44 13.82 3.90
CA GLU A 285 -13.85 14.11 4.17
C GLU A 285 -14.46 15.00 3.11
N ARG A 286 -13.73 16.00 2.67
CA ARG A 286 -14.16 16.94 1.61
C ARG A 286 -14.37 16.23 0.27
N ILE A 287 -13.57 15.24 -0.05
CA ILE A 287 -13.71 14.42 -1.26
C ILE A 287 -14.91 13.46 -1.15
N SER A 288 -15.12 12.85 -0.01
CA SER A 288 -16.15 11.82 0.18
C SER A 288 -17.53 12.36 0.50
N ASP A 289 -17.63 13.50 1.19
CA ASP A 289 -18.90 14.11 1.58
C ASP A 289 -19.52 14.88 0.41
N ARG A 290 -20.74 14.53 0.07
CA ARG A 290 -21.49 15.14 -1.04
C ARG A 290 -22.41 16.27 -0.61
N ARG A 291 -22.40 16.67 0.65
CA ARG A 291 -23.18 17.83 1.11
C ARG A 291 -22.65 19.10 0.45
N VAL A 292 -23.58 19.91 -0.05
CA VAL A 292 -23.22 21.18 -0.72
C VAL A 292 -23.13 22.28 0.31
N THR A 293 -21.96 22.92 0.40
CA THR A 293 -21.73 24.11 1.22
C THR A 293 -20.92 25.13 0.42
N GLY A 294 -21.10 26.39 0.70
CA GLY A 294 -20.37 27.45 0.03
C GLY A 294 -20.81 28.83 0.48
N VAL A 295 -20.03 29.84 0.12
CA VAL A 295 -20.30 31.23 0.40
C VAL A 295 -19.86 32.10 -0.77
N PHE A 296 -20.64 33.14 -1.08
CA PHE A 296 -20.28 34.10 -2.12
C PHE A 296 -19.19 35.05 -1.64
N SER A 297 -18.16 35.25 -2.44
CA SER A 297 -17.04 36.18 -2.13
C SER A 297 -17.39 37.65 -2.24
N GLY A 298 -18.39 38.00 -3.02
CA GLY A 298 -18.74 39.37 -3.39
C GLY A 298 -18.11 39.84 -4.71
N SER A 299 -17.14 39.11 -5.25
CA SER A 299 -16.42 39.46 -6.48
C SER A 299 -16.93 38.67 -7.69
N TYR A 300 -16.67 39.21 -8.87
CA TYR A 300 -16.99 38.59 -10.15
C TYR A 300 -15.72 38.44 -11.00
N ALA A 301 -15.68 37.41 -11.79
CA ALA A 301 -14.63 37.16 -12.78
C ALA A 301 -15.20 37.35 -14.20
N VAL A 302 -14.39 37.79 -15.15
CA VAL A 302 -14.79 37.95 -16.53
C VAL A 302 -14.34 36.75 -17.35
N ASN A 303 -15.31 36.09 -17.99
CA ASN A 303 -15.02 34.96 -18.88
C ASN A 303 -14.30 35.47 -20.14
N PRO A 304 -13.08 35.03 -20.44
CA PRO A 304 -12.33 35.52 -21.59
C PRO A 304 -12.91 35.11 -22.94
N PHE A 305 -13.88 34.20 -22.98
CA PHE A 305 -14.54 33.75 -24.23
C PHE A 305 -15.90 34.38 -24.47
N THR A 306 -16.64 34.74 -23.43
CA THR A 306 -17.98 35.29 -23.53
C THR A 306 -18.05 36.76 -23.12
N GLY A 307 -17.08 37.26 -22.37
CA GLY A 307 -17.10 38.61 -21.79
C GLY A 307 -18.08 38.75 -20.62
N GLU A 308 -18.79 37.71 -20.26
CA GLU A 308 -19.74 37.72 -19.15
C GLU A 308 -19.04 37.74 -17.79
N SER A 309 -19.63 38.50 -16.86
CA SER A 309 -19.20 38.52 -15.46
C SER A 309 -19.89 37.41 -14.73
N VAL A 310 -19.11 36.51 -14.10
CA VAL A 310 -19.60 35.38 -13.33
C VAL A 310 -19.21 35.50 -11.86
N PRO A 311 -20.08 35.11 -10.89
CA PRO A 311 -19.78 35.27 -9.48
C PRO A 311 -18.68 34.31 -9.03
N VAL A 312 -17.83 34.75 -8.10
CA VAL A 312 -16.77 33.95 -7.51
C VAL A 312 -17.25 33.49 -6.14
N TRP A 313 -17.41 32.18 -6.00
CA TRP A 313 -17.82 31.51 -4.77
C TRP A 313 -16.62 30.85 -4.07
N ILE A 314 -16.80 30.50 -2.82
CA ILE A 314 -15.83 29.77 -2.01
C ILE A 314 -16.53 28.50 -1.53
N SER A 315 -15.94 27.34 -1.77
CA SER A 315 -16.52 26.06 -1.36
C SER A 315 -15.45 25.01 -1.10
N ASP A 316 -15.72 24.16 -0.12
CA ASP A 316 -14.82 23.12 0.34
C ASP A 316 -14.73 21.89 -0.61
N TYR A 317 -15.55 21.83 -1.67
CA TYR A 317 -15.36 20.77 -2.68
C TYR A 317 -14.18 21.04 -3.62
N VAL A 318 -13.60 22.24 -3.56
CA VAL A 318 -12.38 22.60 -4.29
C VAL A 318 -11.18 22.53 -3.35
N LEU A 319 -10.11 21.86 -3.78
CA LEU A 319 -8.89 21.66 -3.01
C LEU A 319 -7.78 22.59 -3.50
N ALA A 320 -7.13 23.31 -2.60
CA ALA A 320 -6.03 24.23 -2.94
C ALA A 320 -4.80 23.53 -3.51
N GLY A 321 -4.57 22.30 -3.11
CA GLY A 321 -3.42 21.51 -3.56
C GLY A 321 -3.61 20.85 -4.93
N TYR A 322 -4.78 20.97 -5.53
CA TYR A 322 -5.06 20.43 -6.86
C TYR A 322 -5.23 21.57 -7.85
N GLY A 323 -4.41 21.59 -8.90
CA GLY A 323 -4.40 22.67 -9.87
C GLY A 323 -3.95 23.98 -9.24
N THR A 324 -4.75 25.00 -9.44
CA THR A 324 -4.47 26.39 -8.98
C THR A 324 -5.22 26.76 -7.70
N GLY A 325 -6.03 25.86 -7.16
CA GLY A 325 -6.93 26.16 -6.03
C GLY A 325 -8.15 26.97 -6.41
N ALA A 326 -8.37 27.20 -7.71
CA ALA A 326 -9.53 27.85 -8.29
C ALA A 326 -10.05 27.03 -9.46
N ILE A 327 -11.35 26.90 -9.58
CA ILE A 327 -11.99 26.23 -10.72
C ILE A 327 -13.01 27.14 -11.41
N MET A 328 -13.19 26.91 -12.72
CA MET A 328 -14.38 27.37 -13.43
C MET A 328 -15.45 26.30 -13.24
N ALA A 329 -16.69 26.71 -12.99
CA ALA A 329 -17.79 25.77 -12.81
C ALA A 329 -18.69 25.74 -14.04
N VAL A 330 -18.93 24.52 -14.52
CA VAL A 330 -19.81 24.22 -15.65
C VAL A 330 -20.87 23.24 -15.20
N PRO A 331 -21.94 23.71 -14.57
CA PRO A 331 -22.92 22.84 -13.92
C PRO A 331 -23.66 21.90 -14.87
N ALA A 332 -23.78 22.24 -16.16
CA ALA A 332 -24.40 21.34 -17.13
C ALA A 332 -23.63 20.05 -17.38
N HIS A 333 -22.30 20.04 -17.14
CA HIS A 333 -21.40 18.95 -17.53
C HIS A 333 -20.49 18.45 -16.43
N ASP A 334 -20.77 18.83 -15.18
CA ASP A 334 -20.07 18.35 -13.99
C ASP A 334 -21.07 18.17 -12.85
N SER A 335 -21.12 16.98 -12.26
CA SER A 335 -22.12 16.63 -11.24
C SER A 335 -21.99 17.43 -9.94
N ARG A 336 -20.77 17.80 -9.53
CA ARG A 336 -20.54 18.60 -8.34
C ARG A 336 -20.93 20.04 -8.56
N ASP A 337 -20.54 20.60 -9.70
CA ASP A 337 -20.95 21.94 -10.09
C ASP A 337 -22.47 22.04 -10.25
N TYR A 338 -23.09 20.98 -10.77
CA TYR A 338 -24.54 20.89 -10.91
C TYR A 338 -25.24 20.94 -9.55
N ALA A 339 -24.80 20.13 -8.61
CA ALA A 339 -25.36 20.10 -7.26
C ALA A 339 -25.23 21.47 -6.57
N PHE A 340 -24.08 22.12 -6.73
CA PHE A 340 -23.80 23.46 -6.21
C PHE A 340 -24.72 24.50 -6.85
N ALA A 341 -24.85 24.49 -8.16
CA ALA A 341 -25.72 25.42 -8.90
C ALA A 341 -27.20 25.26 -8.52
N LYS A 342 -27.69 24.04 -8.36
CA LYS A 342 -29.07 23.78 -7.91
C LYS A 342 -29.29 24.27 -6.48
N HIS A 343 -28.34 24.03 -5.58
CA HIS A 343 -28.44 24.48 -4.19
C HIS A 343 -28.50 26.00 -4.04
N PHE A 344 -27.65 26.70 -4.79
CA PHE A 344 -27.53 28.16 -4.72
C PHE A 344 -28.28 28.89 -5.85
N ASN A 345 -29.10 28.17 -6.62
CA ASN A 345 -29.91 28.70 -7.71
C ASN A 345 -29.09 29.49 -8.74
N LEU A 346 -27.99 28.93 -9.21
CA LEU A 346 -27.12 29.50 -10.22
C LEU A 346 -27.48 29.00 -11.64
N PRO A 347 -27.17 29.73 -12.69
CA PRO A 347 -27.51 29.32 -14.06
C PRO A 347 -26.82 28.04 -14.50
N ILE A 348 -27.53 27.24 -15.32
CA ILE A 348 -27.02 26.01 -15.92
C ILE A 348 -27.21 26.12 -17.42
N VAL A 349 -26.12 26.07 -18.18
CA VAL A 349 -26.12 26.26 -19.64
C VAL A 349 -25.64 24.95 -20.31
N PRO A 350 -26.51 24.20 -20.98
CA PRO A 350 -26.12 23.02 -21.70
C PRO A 350 -25.26 23.33 -22.92
N LEU A 351 -24.21 22.55 -23.14
CA LEU A 351 -23.23 22.77 -24.23
C LEU A 351 -23.15 21.57 -25.19
N VAL A 352 -23.99 20.56 -25.01
CA VAL A 352 -24.07 19.38 -25.87
C VAL A 352 -25.47 19.30 -26.46
N GLU A 353 -25.57 19.06 -27.76
CA GLU A 353 -26.86 18.96 -28.45
C GLU A 353 -27.67 17.78 -27.89
N GLY A 354 -28.95 18.02 -27.62
CA GLY A 354 -29.90 17.01 -27.20
C GLY A 354 -29.75 16.54 -25.76
N CYS A 355 -28.84 17.07 -24.95
CA CYS A 355 -28.75 16.72 -23.54
C CYS A 355 -29.87 17.36 -22.70
N ASP A 356 -30.40 16.62 -21.73
CA ASP A 356 -31.38 17.11 -20.76
C ASP A 356 -30.67 17.28 -19.39
N VAL A 357 -30.55 18.53 -18.95
CA VAL A 357 -29.91 18.91 -17.69
C VAL A 357 -30.92 19.36 -16.63
N SER A 358 -32.20 19.05 -16.80
CA SER A 358 -33.25 19.47 -15.88
C SER A 358 -33.15 18.77 -14.50
N GLU A 359 -32.75 17.50 -14.47
CA GLU A 359 -32.68 16.69 -13.25
C GLU A 359 -31.24 16.33 -12.85
N GLU A 360 -30.35 16.22 -13.81
CA GLU A 360 -28.95 15.85 -13.57
C GLU A 360 -28.01 16.47 -14.62
N SER A 361 -26.72 16.51 -14.33
CA SER A 361 -25.71 16.93 -15.27
C SER A 361 -25.47 15.87 -16.35
N PHE A 362 -25.01 16.32 -17.52
CA PHE A 362 -24.57 15.46 -18.60
C PHE A 362 -23.03 15.39 -18.62
N ASP A 363 -22.47 14.43 -17.91
CA ASP A 363 -21.00 14.31 -17.71
C ASP A 363 -20.31 13.52 -18.82
N ALA A 364 -21.05 12.92 -19.74
CA ALA A 364 -20.47 12.15 -20.85
C ALA A 364 -19.57 13.05 -21.73
N LYS A 365 -18.47 12.46 -22.19
CA LYS A 365 -17.45 13.15 -22.99
C LYS A 365 -17.65 12.93 -24.49
N GLU A 366 -18.85 12.62 -24.89
CA GLU A 366 -19.25 12.35 -26.29
C GLU A 366 -20.46 13.21 -26.65
N GLY A 367 -20.49 13.72 -27.86
CA GLY A 367 -21.58 14.53 -28.38
C GLY A 367 -21.10 15.66 -29.25
N ILE A 368 -22.06 16.43 -29.73
CA ILE A 368 -21.83 17.61 -30.60
C ILE A 368 -22.02 18.88 -29.75
N VAL A 369 -21.08 19.79 -29.83
CA VAL A 369 -21.06 21.04 -29.05
C VAL A 369 -22.11 22.03 -29.61
N CYS A 370 -22.84 22.67 -28.71
CA CYS A 370 -23.77 23.77 -29.00
C CYS A 370 -23.58 24.90 -27.99
N ASN A 371 -24.26 26.03 -28.21
CA ASN A 371 -24.19 27.23 -27.36
C ASN A 371 -22.77 27.74 -27.08
N SER A 372 -21.85 27.53 -28.01
CA SER A 372 -20.44 27.90 -27.88
C SER A 372 -19.97 28.69 -29.11
N PRO A 373 -20.38 29.96 -29.35
CA PRO A 373 -21.27 30.79 -28.51
C PRO A 373 -22.78 30.49 -28.68
N LYS A 374 -23.60 31.06 -27.79
CA LYS A 374 -25.06 30.94 -27.86
C LYS A 374 -25.59 31.65 -29.13
N ALA A 375 -26.64 31.06 -29.73
CA ALA A 375 -27.32 31.64 -30.85
C ALA A 375 -27.95 32.99 -30.50
N GLY A 376 -27.83 33.98 -31.36
CA GLY A 376 -28.42 35.32 -31.21
C GLY A 376 -27.65 36.28 -30.26
N VAL A 377 -26.51 35.85 -29.74
CA VAL A 377 -25.61 36.66 -28.94
C VAL A 377 -24.44 37.13 -29.81
N THR A 378 -24.08 38.42 -29.72
CA THR A 378 -22.89 38.94 -30.40
C THR A 378 -21.64 38.26 -29.85
N PRO A 379 -20.83 37.55 -30.68
CA PRO A 379 -19.63 36.90 -30.21
C PRO A 379 -18.64 37.89 -29.58
N TYR A 380 -18.11 37.52 -28.40
CA TYR A 380 -17.08 38.31 -27.73
C TYR A 380 -15.68 37.96 -28.28
N CYS A 381 -15.48 36.76 -28.75
CA CYS A 381 -14.21 36.27 -29.34
C CYS A 381 -14.47 35.58 -30.68
N ASP A 382 -13.40 35.30 -31.41
CA ASP A 382 -13.45 34.68 -32.74
C ASP A 382 -13.64 33.17 -32.72
N LEU A 383 -13.58 32.52 -31.53
CA LEU A 383 -13.69 31.08 -31.40
C LEU A 383 -15.16 30.62 -31.47
N THR A 384 -15.43 29.68 -32.37
CA THR A 384 -16.72 28.99 -32.46
C THR A 384 -16.50 27.49 -32.35
N LEU A 385 -17.19 26.88 -31.42
CA LEU A 385 -17.11 25.41 -31.18
C LEU A 385 -18.38 24.69 -31.63
N ASN A 386 -19.42 25.42 -32.00
CA ASN A 386 -20.70 24.81 -32.41
C ASN A 386 -20.52 23.85 -33.59
N GLY A 387 -21.11 22.65 -33.47
CA GLY A 387 -21.04 21.65 -34.53
C GLY A 387 -19.80 20.73 -34.46
N LEU A 388 -18.84 21.07 -33.60
CA LEU A 388 -17.68 20.19 -33.36
C LEU A 388 -18.00 19.05 -32.37
N THR A 389 -17.29 17.96 -32.48
CA THR A 389 -17.31 16.96 -31.41
C THR A 389 -16.59 17.52 -30.18
N ILE A 390 -16.85 16.98 -29.00
CA ILE A 390 -16.19 17.39 -27.76
C ILE A 390 -14.67 17.34 -27.92
N LYS A 391 -14.15 16.26 -28.49
CA LYS A 391 -12.71 16.07 -28.74
C LYS A 391 -12.13 17.15 -29.65
N GLU A 392 -12.83 17.47 -30.75
CA GLU A 392 -12.42 18.55 -31.68
C GLU A 392 -12.50 19.90 -31.00
N ALA A 393 -13.54 20.15 -30.20
CA ALA A 393 -13.71 21.40 -29.46
C ALA A 393 -12.61 21.60 -28.40
N ILE A 394 -12.18 20.57 -27.69
CA ILE A 394 -11.05 20.64 -26.77
C ILE A 394 -9.78 21.06 -27.52
N ALA A 395 -9.49 20.42 -28.63
CA ALA A 395 -8.32 20.74 -29.47
C ALA A 395 -8.36 22.19 -30.00
N ALA A 396 -9.52 22.61 -30.47
CA ALA A 396 -9.71 23.98 -30.98
C ALA A 396 -9.53 25.04 -29.88
N THR A 397 -10.04 24.79 -28.68
CA THR A 397 -9.91 25.68 -27.54
C THR A 397 -8.47 25.77 -27.04
N LYS A 398 -7.77 24.65 -26.96
CA LYS A 398 -6.33 24.61 -26.61
C LYS A 398 -5.50 25.48 -27.56
N LYS A 399 -5.74 25.32 -28.85
CA LYS A 399 -5.07 26.09 -29.88
C LYS A 399 -5.35 27.59 -29.74
N TYR A 400 -6.61 27.94 -29.51
CA TYR A 400 -7.04 29.34 -29.32
C TYR A 400 -6.39 29.95 -28.08
N VAL A 401 -6.39 29.27 -26.95
CA VAL A 401 -5.76 29.72 -25.70
C VAL A 401 -4.27 30.03 -25.91
N LYS A 402 -3.58 29.14 -26.61
CA LYS A 402 -2.15 29.27 -26.90
C LYS A 402 -1.88 30.45 -27.85
N GLU A 403 -2.63 30.56 -28.96
CA GLU A 403 -2.45 31.64 -29.97
C GLU A 403 -2.76 33.03 -29.43
N HIS A 404 -3.73 33.16 -28.51
CA HIS A 404 -4.18 34.44 -27.94
C HIS A 404 -3.57 34.72 -26.56
N ASN A 405 -2.62 33.91 -26.12
CA ASN A 405 -1.94 34.06 -24.84
C ASN A 405 -2.90 34.18 -23.64
N LEU A 406 -3.98 33.37 -23.65
CA LEU A 406 -4.97 33.33 -22.56
C LEU A 406 -4.58 32.36 -21.44
N GLY A 407 -3.57 31.54 -21.67
CA GLY A 407 -3.10 30.50 -20.76
C GLY A 407 -2.13 29.57 -21.47
N ARG A 408 -2.06 28.34 -20.98
CA ARG A 408 -1.18 27.31 -21.54
C ARG A 408 -1.78 25.92 -21.42
N VAL A 409 -1.34 24.98 -22.26
CA VAL A 409 -1.60 23.57 -22.13
C VAL A 409 -0.61 23.00 -21.11
N LYS A 410 -1.09 22.26 -20.14
CA LYS A 410 -0.26 21.73 -19.04
C LYS A 410 -0.66 20.31 -18.65
N VAL A 411 0.32 19.53 -18.26
CA VAL A 411 0.12 18.24 -17.58
C VAL A 411 0.17 18.49 -16.08
N ASN A 412 -0.87 18.11 -15.38
CA ASN A 412 -0.95 18.16 -13.92
C ASN A 412 -0.97 16.76 -13.32
N PHE A 413 -0.50 16.69 -12.10
CA PHE A 413 -0.52 15.46 -11.31
C PHE A 413 -1.21 15.73 -9.96
N ARG A 414 -2.00 14.78 -9.50
CA ARG A 414 -2.61 14.85 -8.17
C ARG A 414 -1.58 14.57 -7.07
N LEU A 415 -0.53 13.81 -7.40
CA LEU A 415 0.57 13.49 -6.48
C LEU A 415 1.20 14.78 -5.94
N ARG A 416 1.31 14.85 -4.64
CA ARG A 416 1.90 15.99 -3.91
C ARG A 416 3.26 15.63 -3.36
N ASP A 417 4.03 16.68 -3.08
CA ASP A 417 5.29 16.54 -2.36
C ASP A 417 5.05 15.95 -0.97
N ALA A 418 5.97 15.10 -0.54
CA ALA A 418 5.88 14.46 0.76
C ALA A 418 6.23 15.43 1.88
N ILE A 419 5.39 15.53 2.90
CA ILE A 419 5.70 16.24 4.14
C ILE A 419 6.69 15.37 4.92
N PHE A 420 7.89 15.87 5.15
CA PHE A 420 9.02 15.08 5.62
C PHE A 420 9.51 15.46 7.02
N SER A 421 8.84 16.37 7.72
CA SER A 421 9.15 16.73 9.10
C SER A 421 8.16 16.15 10.08
N ARG A 422 8.64 15.73 11.26
CA ARG A 422 7.82 15.32 12.38
C ARG A 422 8.30 16.00 13.66
N GLN A 423 7.36 16.44 14.46
CA GLN A 423 7.59 17.12 15.74
C GLN A 423 7.65 16.08 16.86
N ARG A 424 8.55 15.12 16.71
CA ARG A 424 8.75 14.02 17.66
C ARG A 424 10.24 13.77 17.90
N TYR A 425 10.53 13.09 19.01
CA TYR A 425 11.89 12.69 19.38
C TYR A 425 12.35 11.44 18.63
N TRP A 426 11.53 10.39 18.62
CA TRP A 426 11.91 9.07 18.11
C TRP A 426 11.78 8.99 16.58
N GLY A 427 12.80 9.44 15.94
CA GLY A 427 12.96 9.50 14.48
C GLY A 427 14.38 9.89 14.10
N GLU A 428 14.74 9.72 12.83
CA GLU A 428 16.05 10.12 12.33
C GLU A 428 16.21 11.65 12.44
N PRO A 429 17.31 12.13 13.07
CA PRO A 429 17.57 13.57 13.09
C PRO A 429 17.97 14.08 11.71
N PHE A 430 17.55 15.31 11.40
CA PHE A 430 18.00 15.98 10.18
C PHE A 430 19.44 16.48 10.35
N PRO A 431 20.32 16.26 9.36
CA PRO A 431 21.70 16.73 9.42
C PRO A 431 21.80 18.22 9.02
N VAL A 432 21.06 19.07 9.74
CA VAL A 432 20.82 20.46 9.38
C VAL A 432 21.08 21.40 10.54
N TYR A 433 21.84 22.45 10.30
CA TYR A 433 21.97 23.58 11.21
C TYR A 433 21.42 24.85 10.56
N TYR A 434 21.07 25.85 11.35
CA TYR A 434 20.48 27.11 10.86
C TYR A 434 21.43 28.27 11.06
N LYS A 435 21.65 29.02 9.99
CA LYS A 435 22.39 30.27 9.97
C LYS A 435 21.47 31.34 9.39
N ASP A 436 21.21 32.39 10.15
CA ASP A 436 20.31 33.50 9.75
C ASP A 436 18.91 32.99 9.35
N GLY A 437 18.41 31.93 10.00
CA GLY A 437 17.13 31.29 9.72
C GLY A 437 17.10 30.42 8.47
N MET A 438 18.21 30.24 7.79
CA MET A 438 18.35 29.40 6.60
C MET A 438 19.02 28.08 6.94
N PRO A 439 18.53 26.94 6.38
CA PRO A 439 19.12 25.63 6.63
C PRO A 439 20.41 25.44 5.83
N TYR A 440 21.37 24.81 6.48
CA TYR A 440 22.63 24.34 5.89
C TYR A 440 22.88 22.90 6.29
N MET A 441 23.45 22.11 5.39
CA MET A 441 23.81 20.73 5.68
C MET A 441 25.12 20.67 6.46
N ILE A 442 25.20 19.77 7.43
CA ILE A 442 26.49 19.46 8.09
C ILE A 442 27.39 18.74 7.08
N ASP A 443 28.71 18.70 7.34
CA ASP A 443 29.66 17.98 6.50
C ASP A 443 29.27 16.50 6.42
N GLU A 444 29.09 15.96 5.20
CA GLU A 444 28.73 14.55 4.99
C GLU A 444 29.72 13.55 5.58
N HIS A 445 30.97 13.95 5.75
CA HIS A 445 32.02 13.12 6.39
C HIS A 445 31.88 13.05 7.92
N LYS A 446 30.97 13.85 8.48
CA LYS A 446 30.65 13.87 9.91
C LYS A 446 29.34 13.12 10.24
N LEU A 447 28.70 12.52 9.25
CA LEU A 447 27.56 11.65 9.49
C LEU A 447 27.99 10.33 10.14
N PRO A 448 27.14 9.69 10.96
CA PRO A 448 25.78 10.11 11.31
C PRO A 448 25.75 11.19 12.38
N LEU A 449 24.75 12.06 12.30
CA LEU A 449 24.36 12.96 13.39
C LEU A 449 23.44 12.16 14.31
N GLU A 450 23.92 11.82 15.50
CA GLU A 450 23.20 10.94 16.40
C GLU A 450 22.11 11.68 17.19
N LEU A 451 21.00 10.98 17.48
CA LEU A 451 19.89 11.49 18.27
C LEU A 451 20.37 11.79 19.71
N PRO A 452 20.14 13.01 20.25
CA PRO A 452 20.64 13.38 21.57
C PRO A 452 19.75 12.83 22.68
N GLU A 453 20.27 12.85 23.92
CA GLU A 453 19.47 12.60 25.10
C GLU A 453 18.57 13.81 25.42
N VAL A 454 17.36 13.55 25.85
CA VAL A 454 16.38 14.56 26.28
C VAL A 454 15.76 14.18 27.61
N ALA A 455 15.41 15.18 28.41
CA ALA A 455 14.78 14.95 29.71
C ALA A 455 13.31 14.55 29.60
N LYS A 456 12.63 14.97 28.53
CA LYS A 456 11.21 14.72 28.28
C LYS A 456 10.95 14.50 26.80
N PHE A 457 9.96 13.66 26.50
CA PHE A 457 9.54 13.33 25.12
C PHE A 457 8.32 14.14 24.65
N LEU A 458 7.83 15.05 25.48
CA LEU A 458 6.76 16.00 25.14
C LEU A 458 7.34 17.27 24.51
N PRO A 459 6.54 18.06 23.77
CA PRO A 459 6.94 19.38 23.33
C PRO A 459 7.38 20.27 24.51
N THR A 460 8.19 21.28 24.21
CA THR A 460 8.62 22.27 25.20
C THR A 460 7.45 23.18 25.59
N GLU A 461 7.57 23.94 26.70
CA GLU A 461 6.55 24.91 27.10
C GLU A 461 6.30 25.99 26.03
N SER A 462 7.32 26.33 25.24
CA SER A 462 7.21 27.26 24.13
C SER A 462 6.64 26.66 22.85
N GLY A 463 6.28 25.37 22.87
CA GLY A 463 5.70 24.67 21.73
C GLY A 463 6.70 24.11 20.74
N GLU A 464 7.98 24.11 21.05
CA GLU A 464 9.01 23.49 20.22
C GLU A 464 8.92 21.96 20.29
N PRO A 465 9.39 21.21 19.25
CA PRO A 465 9.44 19.76 19.29
C PRO A 465 10.26 19.23 20.49
N PRO A 466 10.12 17.94 20.85
CA PRO A 466 10.83 17.35 21.99
C PRO A 466 12.36 17.55 22.00
N LEU A 467 12.99 17.64 20.82
CA LEU A 467 14.43 17.93 20.71
C LEU A 467 14.80 19.32 21.29
N GLY A 468 13.84 20.20 21.44
CA GLY A 468 14.02 21.48 22.13
C GLY A 468 14.41 21.32 23.59
N HIS A 469 14.19 20.17 24.21
CA HIS A 469 14.66 19.85 25.56
C HIS A 469 16.14 19.46 25.63
N ALA A 470 16.79 19.19 24.49
CA ALA A 470 18.19 18.81 24.45
C ALA A 470 19.07 19.99 24.83
N THR A 471 20.01 19.78 25.74
CA THR A 471 20.99 20.80 26.18
C THR A 471 22.24 20.82 25.32
N ARG A 472 22.54 19.71 24.64
CA ARG A 472 23.67 19.53 23.74
C ARG A 472 23.16 19.23 22.34
N TRP A 473 22.72 20.28 21.64
CA TRP A 473 22.15 20.18 20.31
C TRP A 473 22.45 21.42 19.46
N ALA A 474 23.77 21.72 19.36
CA ALA A 474 24.32 22.79 18.52
C ALA A 474 25.48 22.23 17.69
N TRP A 475 25.72 22.81 16.55
CA TRP A 475 26.76 22.37 15.60
C TRP A 475 27.90 23.38 15.52
N ASP A 476 29.09 22.91 15.82
CA ASP A 476 30.31 23.67 15.65
C ASP A 476 30.88 23.35 14.27
N VAL A 477 30.81 24.32 13.35
CA VAL A 477 31.22 24.12 11.94
C VAL A 477 32.77 23.98 11.79
N GLU A 478 33.57 24.56 12.73
CA GLU A 478 35.04 24.46 12.68
C GLU A 478 35.51 23.08 13.17
N LYS A 479 34.91 22.61 14.26
CA LYS A 479 35.29 21.31 14.86
C LYS A 479 34.56 20.14 14.19
N GLY A 480 33.40 20.40 13.51
CA GLY A 480 32.58 19.36 12.91
C GLY A 480 31.99 18.42 13.94
N GLU A 481 31.47 18.96 15.06
CA GLU A 481 30.90 18.16 16.14
C GLU A 481 29.69 18.85 16.79
N VAL A 482 28.87 18.07 17.50
CA VAL A 482 27.80 18.57 18.35
C VAL A 482 28.38 19.12 19.62
N VAL A 483 27.92 20.31 20.03
CA VAL A 483 28.37 21.01 21.25
C VAL A 483 27.15 21.49 22.07
N GLU A 484 27.47 21.99 23.28
CA GLU A 484 26.42 22.54 24.17
C GLU A 484 25.68 23.74 23.52
N ASN A 485 24.39 23.85 23.75
CA ASN A 485 23.58 24.97 23.24
C ASN A 485 24.07 26.33 23.76
N SER A 486 24.68 26.36 24.95
CA SER A 486 25.25 27.57 25.53
C SER A 486 26.40 28.18 24.73
N LYS A 487 26.98 27.42 23.80
CA LYS A 487 28.04 27.86 22.92
C LYS A 487 27.58 28.49 21.59
N ILE A 488 26.27 28.54 21.36
CA ILE A 488 25.70 29.13 20.13
C ILE A 488 26.05 30.60 20.06
N ASP A 489 26.85 30.98 19.05
CA ASP A 489 27.25 32.36 18.77
C ASP A 489 26.74 32.86 17.42
N ASN A 490 26.12 32.00 16.62
CA ASN A 490 25.66 32.28 15.27
C ASN A 490 26.76 32.77 14.31
N VAL A 491 27.98 32.43 14.61
CA VAL A 491 29.18 32.71 13.79
C VAL A 491 29.92 31.41 13.45
N THR A 492 30.23 30.58 14.47
CA THR A 492 30.87 29.27 14.32
C THR A 492 30.06 28.14 14.91
N VAL A 493 29.13 28.43 15.82
CA VAL A 493 28.26 27.47 16.47
C VAL A 493 26.78 27.86 16.21
N PHE A 494 26.06 26.93 15.63
CA PHE A 494 24.69 27.17 15.18
C PHE A 494 23.71 26.18 15.76
N PRO A 495 22.41 26.54 15.92
CA PRO A 495 21.38 25.58 16.36
C PRO A 495 21.11 24.51 15.30
N LEU A 496 20.90 23.29 15.76
CA LEU A 496 20.48 22.15 14.94
C LEU A 496 18.97 22.07 14.81
N GLU A 497 18.50 21.41 13.75
CA GLU A 497 17.08 21.19 13.49
C GLU A 497 16.43 20.41 14.63
N LEU A 498 15.25 20.85 15.07
CA LEU A 498 14.50 20.23 16.17
C LEU A 498 13.48 19.17 15.68
N ASN A 499 13.10 19.19 14.42
CA ASN A 499 12.24 18.17 13.84
C ASN A 499 13.04 16.89 13.56
N THR A 500 12.33 15.77 13.47
CA THR A 500 12.89 14.50 12.99
C THR A 500 12.20 14.08 11.70
N MET A 501 12.80 13.13 10.98
CA MET A 501 12.23 12.56 9.78
C MET A 501 11.06 11.63 10.11
N PRO A 502 10.10 11.42 9.17
CA PRO A 502 9.04 10.45 9.36
C PRO A 502 9.57 9.02 9.34
N GLY A 503 8.81 8.07 9.90
CA GLY A 503 9.19 6.66 9.94
C GLY A 503 9.51 6.07 8.57
N PHE A 504 8.83 6.52 7.51
CA PHE A 504 9.07 6.02 6.16
C PHE A 504 10.43 6.43 5.56
N ALA A 505 11.14 7.37 6.17
CA ALA A 505 12.46 7.80 5.67
C ALA A 505 13.46 6.64 5.65
N GLY A 506 13.57 5.92 6.75
CA GLY A 506 14.48 4.78 6.87
C GLY A 506 14.06 3.58 6.05
N SER A 507 12.75 3.33 5.95
CA SER A 507 12.24 2.16 5.24
C SER A 507 12.20 2.32 3.70
N SER A 508 12.39 3.51 3.17
CA SER A 508 12.29 3.74 1.72
C SER A 508 13.39 3.10 0.89
N ALA A 509 14.59 2.93 1.44
CA ALA A 509 15.75 2.36 0.73
C ALA A 509 16.41 1.17 1.44
N TYR A 510 15.73 0.55 2.40
CA TYR A 510 16.30 -0.53 3.21
C TYR A 510 16.72 -1.75 2.36
N TYR A 511 16.03 -2.02 1.27
CA TYR A 511 16.34 -3.13 0.36
C TYR A 511 17.74 -3.00 -0.26
N LEU A 512 18.24 -1.79 -0.52
CA LEU A 512 19.62 -1.56 -0.96
C LEU A 512 20.62 -1.86 0.15
N ARG A 513 20.29 -1.46 1.37
CA ARG A 513 21.16 -1.69 2.52
C ARG A 513 21.31 -3.17 2.85
N TYR A 514 20.27 -3.97 2.65
CA TYR A 514 20.34 -5.42 2.80
C TYR A 514 21.36 -6.08 1.88
N MET A 515 21.64 -5.48 0.72
CA MET A 515 22.64 -6.00 -0.23
C MET A 515 24.07 -5.84 0.30
N ASP A 516 24.29 -4.84 1.17
CA ASP A 516 25.63 -4.48 1.67
C ASP A 516 25.55 -3.85 3.07
N PRO A 517 25.01 -4.58 4.06
CA PRO A 517 24.63 -3.98 5.34
C PRO A 517 25.79 -3.55 6.23
N HIS A 518 27.00 -4.09 5.99
CA HIS A 518 28.20 -3.79 6.77
C HIS A 518 29.13 -2.79 6.12
N ASN A 519 28.76 -2.24 4.98
CA ASN A 519 29.53 -1.22 4.28
C ASN A 519 29.42 0.11 5.06
N ASP A 520 30.55 0.61 5.55
CA ASP A 520 30.63 1.87 6.31
C ASP A 520 31.04 3.07 5.45
N LYS A 521 31.28 2.85 4.16
CA LYS A 521 31.71 3.88 3.20
C LYS A 521 30.63 4.31 2.22
N GLU A 522 29.72 3.42 1.91
CA GLU A 522 28.65 3.62 0.93
C GLU A 522 27.35 2.98 1.44
N LEU A 523 26.22 3.49 0.97
CA LEU A 523 24.92 2.85 1.19
C LEU A 523 24.92 1.41 0.68
N VAL A 524 25.44 1.24 -0.52
CA VAL A 524 25.58 -0.04 -1.22
C VAL A 524 26.75 0.08 -2.19
N SER A 525 27.63 -0.91 -2.25
CA SER A 525 28.72 -0.93 -3.22
C SER A 525 28.18 -1.22 -4.63
N GLU A 526 28.87 -0.73 -5.65
CA GLU A 526 28.55 -1.02 -7.03
C GLU A 526 28.57 -2.53 -7.31
N LYS A 527 29.53 -3.24 -6.72
CA LYS A 527 29.66 -4.70 -6.84
C LYS A 527 28.41 -5.43 -6.31
N ALA A 528 27.93 -5.05 -5.12
CA ALA A 528 26.76 -5.66 -4.50
C ALA A 528 25.49 -5.34 -5.30
N ASP A 529 25.31 -4.10 -5.72
CA ASP A 529 24.17 -3.67 -6.51
C ASP A 529 24.13 -4.34 -7.89
N ARG A 530 25.27 -4.49 -8.56
CA ARG A 530 25.36 -5.21 -9.84
C ARG A 530 25.05 -6.69 -9.71
N TYR A 531 25.43 -7.32 -8.59
CA TYR A 531 25.13 -8.72 -8.35
C TYR A 531 23.68 -8.97 -8.05
N TRP A 532 23.10 -8.24 -7.09
CA TRP A 532 21.72 -8.46 -6.63
C TRP A 532 20.68 -7.73 -7.48
N GLN A 533 21.02 -6.56 -8.04
CA GLN A 533 20.15 -5.67 -8.80
C GLN A 533 18.89 -5.26 -8.01
N ASN A 534 17.74 -5.10 -8.66
CA ASN A 534 16.51 -4.84 -7.95
C ASN A 534 15.94 -6.12 -7.33
N VAL A 535 15.05 -5.98 -6.36
CA VAL A 535 14.45 -7.10 -5.66
C VAL A 535 13.61 -7.95 -6.64
N ASP A 536 13.91 -9.25 -6.72
CA ASP A 536 13.22 -10.17 -7.63
C ASP A 536 11.78 -10.42 -7.22
N LEU A 537 11.53 -10.58 -5.92
CA LEU A 537 10.20 -10.81 -5.35
C LEU A 537 10.02 -10.01 -4.08
N TYR A 538 9.00 -9.17 -4.05
CA TYR A 538 8.63 -8.34 -2.91
C TYR A 538 7.22 -8.69 -2.43
N VAL A 539 7.07 -9.05 -1.16
CA VAL A 539 5.79 -9.48 -0.60
C VAL A 539 5.36 -8.49 0.47
N GLY A 540 4.15 -7.96 0.34
CA GLY A 540 3.61 -7.01 1.30
C GLY A 540 2.15 -6.71 1.07
N GLY A 541 1.48 -6.16 2.10
CA GLY A 541 0.06 -5.84 2.04
C GLY A 541 -0.30 -4.67 1.11
N THR A 542 -1.53 -4.65 0.66
CA THR A 542 -2.06 -3.59 -0.23
C THR A 542 -2.13 -2.22 0.45
N GLU A 543 -2.11 -2.16 1.77
CA GLU A 543 -2.06 -0.92 2.55
C GLU A 543 -0.81 -0.07 2.26
N HIS A 544 0.22 -0.67 1.70
CA HIS A 544 1.46 0.01 1.34
C HIS A 544 1.51 0.51 -0.11
N ALA A 545 0.43 0.29 -0.88
CA ALA A 545 0.37 0.60 -2.32
C ALA A 545 0.61 2.08 -2.66
N THR A 546 0.11 2.99 -1.83
CA THR A 546 0.20 4.45 -2.05
C THR A 546 1.19 5.15 -1.13
N GLY A 547 1.68 4.48 -0.10
CA GLY A 547 2.67 5.00 0.84
C GLY A 547 4.07 4.47 0.54
N HIS A 548 4.45 3.42 1.24
CA HIS A 548 5.79 2.82 1.16
C HIS A 548 6.29 2.57 -0.27
N LEU A 549 5.45 2.01 -1.14
CA LEU A 549 5.87 1.68 -2.52
C LEU A 549 6.18 2.93 -3.34
N ILE A 550 5.38 3.99 -3.22
CA ILE A 550 5.63 5.26 -3.92
C ILE A 550 6.94 5.88 -3.41
N TYR A 551 7.15 5.92 -2.09
CA TYR A 551 8.37 6.50 -1.52
C TYR A 551 9.62 5.69 -1.87
N SER A 552 9.54 4.35 -1.83
CA SER A 552 10.67 3.49 -2.25
C SER A 552 11.00 3.68 -3.73
N ARG A 553 10.00 3.80 -4.58
CA ARG A 553 10.20 4.03 -6.01
C ARG A 553 10.79 5.40 -6.29
N PHE A 554 10.29 6.44 -5.61
CA PHE A 554 10.87 7.78 -5.67
C PHE A 554 12.33 7.78 -5.23
N TRP A 555 12.60 7.22 -4.07
CA TRP A 555 13.96 7.15 -3.48
C TRP A 555 14.92 6.44 -4.42
N ASN A 556 14.50 5.31 -4.96
CA ASN A 556 15.31 4.53 -5.89
C ASN A 556 15.60 5.28 -7.19
N LYS A 557 14.62 5.99 -7.75
CA LYS A 557 14.82 6.79 -8.96
C LYS A 557 15.79 7.94 -8.72
N PHE A 558 15.71 8.57 -7.56
CA PHE A 558 16.67 9.59 -7.17
C PHE A 558 18.09 9.01 -7.06
N LEU A 559 18.24 7.87 -6.39
CA LEU A 559 19.54 7.19 -6.29
C LEU A 559 20.06 6.69 -7.65
N PHE A 560 19.16 6.31 -8.52
CA PHE A 560 19.51 5.99 -9.92
C PHE A 560 20.08 7.23 -10.64
N ASP A 561 19.48 8.39 -10.47
CA ASP A 561 19.96 9.64 -11.06
C ASP A 561 21.35 10.03 -10.52
N LEU A 562 21.66 9.69 -9.27
CA LEU A 562 22.98 9.89 -8.67
C LEU A 562 24.03 8.85 -9.12
N GLY A 563 23.62 7.81 -9.84
CA GLY A 563 24.50 6.71 -10.22
C GLY A 563 24.78 5.69 -9.10
N VAL A 564 24.02 5.72 -8.02
CA VAL A 564 24.13 4.80 -6.88
C VAL A 564 23.39 3.49 -7.13
N SER A 565 22.16 3.56 -7.65
CA SER A 565 21.39 2.38 -8.05
C SER A 565 21.46 2.18 -9.56
N ILE A 566 21.67 0.94 -10.00
CA ILE A 566 21.74 0.60 -11.44
C ILE A 566 20.37 0.36 -12.07
N LYS A 567 19.33 0.23 -11.27
CA LYS A 567 17.93 0.01 -11.74
C LYS A 567 17.05 1.18 -11.32
N GLU A 568 16.10 1.57 -12.19
CA GLU A 568 15.13 2.61 -11.87
C GLU A 568 14.05 2.15 -10.91
N GLU A 569 13.66 0.87 -10.98
CA GLU A 569 12.62 0.31 -10.11
C GLU A 569 13.22 -0.59 -9.03
N PRO A 570 12.77 -0.45 -7.77
CA PRO A 570 13.32 -1.24 -6.67
C PRO A 570 12.84 -2.69 -6.63
N PHE A 571 11.61 -2.94 -7.10
CA PHE A 571 10.93 -4.23 -6.95
C PHE A 571 10.43 -4.74 -8.30
N GLN A 572 10.93 -5.91 -8.74
CA GLN A 572 10.57 -6.50 -10.03
C GLN A 572 9.16 -7.06 -10.00
N LYS A 573 8.93 -8.05 -9.14
CA LYS A 573 7.63 -8.68 -8.95
C LYS A 573 7.11 -8.40 -7.56
N LEU A 574 5.84 -8.04 -7.47
CA LEU A 574 5.19 -7.76 -6.19
C LEU A 574 4.00 -8.68 -6.01
N VAL A 575 3.91 -9.27 -4.82
CA VAL A 575 2.77 -10.08 -4.41
C VAL A 575 2.15 -9.45 -3.18
N ASN A 576 0.88 -9.10 -3.28
CA ASN A 576 0.08 -8.61 -2.16
C ASN A 576 -0.68 -9.79 -1.54
N GLN A 577 -0.33 -10.17 -0.31
CA GLN A 577 -1.10 -11.14 0.42
C GLN A 577 -2.38 -10.52 0.97
N GLY A 578 -3.45 -11.31 1.03
CA GLY A 578 -4.67 -10.93 1.73
C GLY A 578 -4.48 -10.94 3.24
N MET A 579 -5.37 -10.28 3.96
CA MET A 579 -5.34 -10.23 5.41
C MET A 579 -5.92 -11.49 6.03
N ILE A 580 -5.32 -11.97 7.11
CA ILE A 580 -5.97 -12.96 7.99
C ILE A 580 -6.89 -12.17 8.92
N GLN A 581 -8.18 -12.42 8.79
CA GLN A 581 -9.22 -11.72 9.55
C GLN A 581 -9.53 -12.47 10.84
N GLY A 582 -10.01 -11.75 11.86
CA GLY A 582 -10.48 -12.33 13.10
C GLY A 582 -11.91 -12.82 12.96
N ARG A 583 -12.24 -13.85 13.71
CA ARG A 583 -13.61 -14.28 13.90
C ARG A 583 -14.02 -13.85 15.31
N SER A 584 -14.70 -12.70 15.39
CA SER A 584 -15.15 -12.13 16.65
C SER A 584 -16.31 -12.92 17.22
N ASN A 585 -16.40 -13.00 18.55
CA ASN A 585 -17.57 -13.53 19.24
C ASN A 585 -18.29 -12.42 19.99
N PHE A 586 -19.60 -12.58 20.16
CA PHE A 586 -20.45 -11.60 20.81
C PHE A 586 -21.26 -12.25 21.94
N VAL A 587 -21.41 -11.50 23.02
CA VAL A 587 -22.38 -11.75 24.05
C VAL A 587 -23.48 -10.67 23.98
N TYR A 588 -24.67 -10.97 24.44
CA TYR A 588 -25.82 -10.08 24.30
C TYR A 588 -26.33 -9.66 25.68
N ARG A 589 -26.04 -8.41 26.03
CA ARG A 589 -26.49 -7.84 27.31
C ARG A 589 -27.89 -7.27 27.17
N ILE A 590 -28.79 -7.67 28.08
CA ILE A 590 -30.11 -7.07 28.17
C ILE A 590 -29.96 -5.63 28.67
N LYS A 591 -30.64 -4.68 28.00
CA LYS A 591 -30.55 -3.25 28.27
C LYS A 591 -30.77 -2.95 29.75
N ASP A 592 -29.90 -2.05 30.31
CA ASP A 592 -29.92 -1.60 31.69
C ASP A 592 -29.78 -2.72 32.75
N THR A 593 -29.23 -3.86 32.39
CA THR A 593 -28.99 -4.99 33.29
C THR A 593 -27.55 -5.52 33.16
N ASN A 594 -27.18 -6.44 34.05
CA ASN A 594 -25.97 -7.24 33.95
C ASN A 594 -26.31 -8.70 33.60
N THR A 595 -27.40 -8.89 32.87
CA THR A 595 -27.86 -10.19 32.42
C THR A 595 -27.56 -10.37 30.92
N PHE A 596 -26.98 -11.52 30.58
CA PHE A 596 -26.57 -11.88 29.23
C PHE A 596 -27.43 -13.03 28.72
N VAL A 597 -27.99 -12.89 27.53
CA VAL A 597 -28.85 -13.90 26.91
C VAL A 597 -28.14 -14.57 25.75
N SER A 598 -28.29 -15.89 25.67
CA SER A 598 -27.70 -16.71 24.59
C SER A 598 -28.25 -16.33 23.20
N LEU A 599 -27.47 -16.53 22.15
CA LEU A 599 -27.76 -16.14 20.77
C LEU A 599 -29.18 -16.50 20.29
N GLY A 600 -29.60 -17.73 20.54
CA GLY A 600 -30.91 -18.23 20.05
C GLY A 600 -32.12 -17.63 20.75
N LEU A 601 -31.94 -16.98 21.89
CA LEU A 601 -32.99 -16.34 22.69
C LEU A 601 -32.95 -14.83 22.66
N LYS A 602 -31.96 -14.23 21.97
CA LYS A 602 -31.72 -12.78 22.00
C LYS A 602 -32.87 -11.94 21.48
N ASP A 603 -33.65 -12.47 20.51
CA ASP A 603 -34.74 -11.74 19.88
C ASP A 603 -35.97 -11.54 20.81
N GLN A 604 -35.99 -12.26 21.94
CA GLN A 604 -37.02 -12.11 22.97
C GLN A 604 -36.77 -10.93 23.94
N TYR A 605 -35.58 -10.27 23.81
CA TYR A 605 -35.14 -9.21 24.71
C TYR A 605 -34.58 -8.04 23.91
N ASP A 606 -34.58 -6.87 24.55
CA ASP A 606 -33.84 -5.71 24.02
C ASP A 606 -32.37 -5.82 24.44
N VAL A 607 -31.51 -6.23 23.50
CA VAL A 607 -30.10 -6.55 23.79
C VAL A 607 -29.14 -5.65 23.06
N THR A 608 -27.95 -5.46 23.67
CA THR A 608 -26.79 -4.81 23.07
C THR A 608 -25.70 -5.87 22.84
N PRO A 609 -25.24 -6.10 21.59
CA PRO A 609 -24.12 -6.99 21.34
C PRO A 609 -22.81 -6.39 21.83
N LEU A 610 -22.02 -7.17 22.54
CA LEU A 610 -20.72 -6.79 23.03
C LEU A 610 -19.69 -7.81 22.60
N HIS A 611 -18.53 -7.35 22.16
CA HIS A 611 -17.40 -8.23 21.88
C HIS A 611 -16.94 -8.95 23.14
N VAL A 612 -16.64 -10.23 23.00
CA VAL A 612 -16.08 -11.04 24.08
C VAL A 612 -14.76 -11.65 23.62
N ASP A 613 -13.84 -11.82 24.57
CA ASP A 613 -12.54 -12.44 24.29
C ASP A 613 -12.72 -13.85 23.69
N VAL A 614 -12.24 -14.05 22.48
CA VAL A 614 -12.34 -15.35 21.76
C VAL A 614 -11.63 -16.47 22.50
N ASN A 615 -10.68 -16.18 23.39
CA ASN A 615 -9.94 -17.17 24.18
C ASN A 615 -10.77 -17.84 25.29
N ILE A 616 -11.92 -17.26 25.66
CA ILE A 616 -12.88 -17.81 26.61
C ILE A 616 -14.12 -18.39 25.94
N VAL A 617 -14.06 -18.58 24.63
CA VAL A 617 -15.13 -19.17 23.80
C VAL A 617 -14.57 -20.38 23.06
N SER A 618 -15.28 -21.48 23.06
CA SER A 618 -14.92 -22.70 22.33
C SER A 618 -16.10 -23.19 21.52
N ASN A 619 -15.97 -23.26 20.19
CA ASN A 619 -17.07 -23.61 19.26
C ASN A 619 -18.33 -22.79 19.52
N ASP A 620 -18.15 -21.48 19.69
CA ASP A 620 -19.20 -20.50 20.00
C ASP A 620 -19.89 -20.69 21.36
N VAL A 621 -19.38 -21.58 22.21
CA VAL A 621 -19.87 -21.77 23.58
C VAL A 621 -18.98 -20.99 24.55
N LEU A 622 -19.60 -20.07 25.31
CA LEU A 622 -18.93 -19.25 26.29
C LEU A 622 -18.58 -20.05 27.54
N ASP A 623 -17.36 -19.90 28.03
CA ASP A 623 -16.98 -20.28 29.40
C ASP A 623 -17.50 -19.19 30.36
N VAL A 624 -18.63 -19.44 30.97
CA VAL A 624 -19.36 -18.50 31.81
C VAL A 624 -18.54 -18.05 33.03
N GLU A 625 -17.81 -18.98 33.65
CA GLU A 625 -16.97 -18.64 34.81
C GLU A 625 -15.76 -17.78 34.40
N ALA A 626 -15.12 -18.09 33.28
CA ALA A 626 -14.05 -17.28 32.73
C ALA A 626 -14.54 -15.87 32.37
N PHE A 627 -15.75 -15.73 31.85
CA PHE A 627 -16.37 -14.43 31.54
C PHE A 627 -16.59 -13.60 32.81
N LYS A 628 -17.10 -14.19 33.86
CA LYS A 628 -17.28 -13.49 35.15
C LYS A 628 -15.97 -12.97 35.72
N ASN A 629 -14.87 -13.68 35.49
CA ASN A 629 -13.54 -13.32 35.97
C ASN A 629 -12.75 -12.46 35.00
N TRP A 630 -13.25 -12.28 33.76
CA TRP A 630 -12.56 -11.53 32.72
C TRP A 630 -12.48 -10.03 33.04
N ARG A 631 -13.57 -9.46 33.55
CA ARG A 631 -13.63 -8.05 33.96
C ARG A 631 -14.39 -7.87 35.27
N PRO A 632 -14.00 -6.87 36.10
CA PRO A 632 -14.68 -6.62 37.38
C PRO A 632 -16.18 -6.39 37.22
N GLU A 633 -16.64 -5.71 36.18
CA GLU A 633 -18.06 -5.41 35.94
C GLU A 633 -18.91 -6.65 35.65
N TYR A 634 -18.30 -7.78 35.36
CA TYR A 634 -19.01 -9.03 35.07
C TYR A 634 -19.03 -10.06 36.20
N HIS A 635 -18.44 -9.73 37.36
CA HIS A 635 -18.42 -10.65 38.51
C HIS A 635 -19.82 -11.10 38.95
N ASN A 636 -20.82 -10.23 38.85
CA ASN A 636 -22.19 -10.50 39.21
C ASN A 636 -23.12 -10.74 38.02
N ALA A 637 -22.54 -11.09 36.86
CA ALA A 637 -23.33 -11.32 35.67
C ALA A 637 -24.20 -12.57 35.80
N GLU A 638 -25.43 -12.47 35.28
CA GLU A 638 -26.39 -13.57 35.17
C GLU A 638 -26.54 -13.95 33.71
N PHE A 639 -26.89 -15.20 33.45
CA PHE A 639 -26.95 -15.76 32.09
C PHE A 639 -28.26 -16.47 31.84
N ILE A 640 -28.84 -16.21 30.67
CA ILE A 640 -30.01 -16.96 30.15
C ILE A 640 -29.45 -17.90 29.11
N LEU A 641 -29.43 -19.19 29.44
CA LEU A 641 -28.78 -20.26 28.68
C LEU A 641 -29.74 -20.96 27.72
N GLU A 642 -29.18 -21.59 26.70
CA GLU A 642 -29.86 -22.53 25.79
C GLU A 642 -29.33 -23.94 26.09
N ASP A 643 -30.20 -24.85 26.46
CA ASP A 643 -29.87 -26.24 26.78
C ASP A 643 -28.62 -26.36 27.71
N GLY A 644 -28.57 -25.47 28.69
CA GLY A 644 -27.49 -25.42 29.66
C GLY A 644 -26.19 -24.78 29.18
N LYS A 645 -26.16 -24.19 27.99
CA LYS A 645 -25.01 -23.56 27.37
C LYS A 645 -25.30 -22.12 26.98
N TYR A 646 -24.29 -21.26 27.07
CA TYR A 646 -24.36 -19.91 26.49
C TYR A 646 -23.73 -19.93 25.09
N ILE A 647 -24.53 -19.69 24.07
CA ILE A 647 -24.09 -19.63 22.67
C ILE A 647 -23.81 -18.17 22.30
N CYS A 648 -22.58 -17.91 21.84
CA CYS A 648 -22.18 -16.57 21.37
C CYS A 648 -22.55 -16.38 19.90
N GLY A 649 -22.78 -15.12 19.51
CA GLY A 649 -22.81 -14.71 18.13
C GLY A 649 -21.39 -14.62 17.58
N TRP A 650 -21.25 -14.48 16.24
CA TRP A 650 -19.94 -14.34 15.59
C TRP A 650 -20.02 -13.48 14.33
N ALA A 651 -18.91 -12.86 13.99
CA ALA A 651 -18.74 -12.13 12.75
C ALA A 651 -17.26 -12.11 12.33
N VAL A 652 -17.01 -12.07 11.02
CA VAL A 652 -15.67 -11.92 10.50
C VAL A 652 -15.33 -10.43 10.46
N GLU A 653 -14.29 -10.04 11.16
CA GLU A 653 -13.86 -8.65 11.31
C GLU A 653 -12.33 -8.55 11.22
N LYS A 654 -11.82 -7.34 11.07
CA LYS A 654 -10.38 -7.07 11.20
C LYS A 654 -9.91 -7.53 12.59
N MET A 655 -8.79 -8.24 12.62
CA MET A 655 -8.17 -8.67 13.88
C MET A 655 -7.60 -7.46 14.63
N SER A 656 -8.11 -7.17 15.82
CA SER A 656 -7.65 -6.05 16.64
C SER A 656 -7.89 -6.31 18.13
N LYS A 657 -7.10 -5.64 18.98
CA LYS A 657 -7.24 -5.75 20.44
C LYS A 657 -8.61 -5.28 20.94
N SER A 658 -9.17 -4.23 20.32
CA SER A 658 -10.47 -3.68 20.70
C SER A 658 -11.65 -4.59 20.40
N MET A 659 -11.47 -5.55 19.49
CA MET A 659 -12.48 -6.53 19.11
C MET A 659 -12.29 -7.87 19.81
N TYR A 660 -11.24 -8.00 20.63
CA TYR A 660 -10.92 -9.22 21.40
C TYR A 660 -10.85 -10.49 20.56
N ASN A 661 -10.48 -10.35 19.29
CA ASN A 661 -10.45 -11.45 18.30
C ASN A 661 -9.03 -11.80 17.85
N VAL A 662 -8.00 -11.30 18.53
CA VAL A 662 -6.61 -11.54 18.19
C VAL A 662 -6.21 -12.97 18.56
N VAL A 663 -5.57 -13.66 17.62
CA VAL A 663 -4.96 -14.96 17.82
C VAL A 663 -3.45 -14.76 17.93
N ASN A 664 -2.87 -15.14 19.07
CA ASN A 664 -1.44 -15.01 19.29
C ASN A 664 -0.70 -16.22 18.68
N PRO A 665 0.26 -16.01 17.75
CA PRO A 665 1.05 -17.09 17.18
C PRO A 665 1.74 -17.97 18.22
N ASP A 666 2.22 -17.41 19.33
CA ASP A 666 2.87 -18.17 20.39
C ASP A 666 1.98 -19.28 20.96
N MET A 667 0.71 -18.97 21.20
CA MET A 667 -0.26 -19.96 21.71
C MET A 667 -0.49 -21.08 20.70
N ILE A 668 -0.55 -20.75 19.42
CA ILE A 668 -0.75 -21.74 18.36
C ILE A 668 0.50 -22.63 18.22
N VAL A 669 1.67 -22.03 18.23
CA VAL A 669 2.94 -22.76 18.16
C VAL A 669 3.09 -23.71 19.35
N GLU A 670 2.75 -23.25 20.56
CA GLU A 670 2.82 -24.06 21.78
C GLU A 670 1.84 -25.25 21.74
N ARG A 671 0.64 -25.02 21.25
CA ARG A 671 -0.42 -26.04 21.23
C ARG A 671 -0.30 -27.03 20.05
N TYR A 672 0.04 -26.52 18.85
CA TYR A 672 0.00 -27.30 17.62
C TYR A 672 1.37 -27.47 16.95
N GLY A 673 2.34 -26.64 17.29
CA GLY A 673 3.64 -26.58 16.65
C GLY A 673 3.70 -25.56 15.50
N ALA A 674 4.92 -25.09 15.23
CA ALA A 674 5.17 -24.07 14.20
C ALA A 674 4.82 -24.58 12.79
N ASP A 675 5.13 -25.83 12.48
CA ASP A 675 4.85 -26.40 11.16
C ASP A 675 3.35 -26.49 10.88
N THR A 676 2.54 -26.79 11.88
CA THR A 676 1.09 -26.78 11.77
C THR A 676 0.57 -25.37 11.48
N LEU A 677 1.07 -24.36 12.19
CA LEU A 677 0.72 -22.95 11.96
C LEU A 677 1.04 -22.54 10.52
N ARG A 678 2.26 -22.81 10.06
CA ARG A 678 2.72 -22.47 8.71
C ARG A 678 1.82 -23.08 7.63
N MET A 679 1.57 -24.37 7.73
CA MET A 679 0.74 -25.10 6.75
C MET A 679 -0.71 -24.67 6.81
N TYR A 680 -1.24 -24.40 8.00
CA TYR A 680 -2.63 -23.97 8.14
C TYR A 680 -2.88 -22.59 7.52
N GLU A 681 -1.98 -21.64 7.73
CA GLU A 681 -2.10 -20.32 7.12
C GLU A 681 -2.11 -20.38 5.59
N MET A 682 -1.29 -21.25 5.03
CA MET A 682 -1.24 -21.46 3.57
C MET A 682 -2.45 -22.27 3.06
N PHE A 683 -3.01 -23.14 3.90
CA PHE A 683 -4.17 -23.96 3.55
C PHE A 683 -5.51 -23.19 3.50
N LEU A 684 -5.61 -22.10 4.23
CA LEU A 684 -6.84 -21.30 4.36
C LEU A 684 -7.41 -20.81 3.02
N GLY A 685 -6.59 -20.63 2.01
CA GLY A 685 -7.02 -20.19 0.68
C GLY A 685 -5.92 -19.51 -0.14
N PRO A 686 -6.25 -18.95 -1.31
CA PRO A 686 -5.29 -18.24 -2.15
C PRO A 686 -4.61 -17.08 -1.40
N VAL A 687 -3.32 -16.87 -1.68
CA VAL A 687 -2.50 -15.88 -0.96
C VAL A 687 -3.04 -14.46 -1.06
N GLU A 688 -3.57 -14.07 -2.21
CA GLU A 688 -4.07 -12.71 -2.46
C GLU A 688 -5.41 -12.40 -1.78
N GLN A 689 -6.14 -13.41 -1.33
CA GLN A 689 -7.46 -13.25 -0.74
C GLN A 689 -7.39 -13.10 0.79
N SER A 690 -8.18 -12.19 1.32
CA SER A 690 -8.42 -12.11 2.77
C SER A 690 -9.24 -13.31 3.23
N LYS A 691 -8.89 -13.85 4.39
CA LYS A 691 -9.45 -15.11 4.92
C LYS A 691 -9.68 -15.00 6.41
N PRO A 692 -10.81 -15.56 6.93
CA PRO A 692 -11.02 -15.62 8.36
C PRO A 692 -10.14 -16.71 8.99
N TRP A 693 -9.56 -16.42 10.15
CA TRP A 693 -8.92 -17.41 10.98
C TRP A 693 -9.98 -18.25 11.71
N ASP A 694 -9.88 -19.58 11.63
CA ASP A 694 -10.70 -20.50 12.40
C ASP A 694 -9.81 -21.49 13.15
N THR A 695 -9.68 -21.31 14.46
CA THR A 695 -8.86 -22.16 15.31
C THR A 695 -9.31 -23.64 15.27
N ASN A 696 -10.57 -23.90 15.02
CA ASN A 696 -11.09 -25.27 14.92
C ASN A 696 -10.62 -26.00 13.66
N GLY A 697 -10.34 -25.26 12.57
CA GLY A 697 -9.88 -25.83 11.31
C GLY A 697 -8.43 -26.33 11.33
N ILE A 698 -7.63 -25.86 12.26
CA ILE A 698 -6.21 -26.20 12.35
C ILE A 698 -5.97 -27.68 12.69
N ASP A 699 -6.92 -28.33 13.36
CA ASP A 699 -6.83 -29.75 13.73
C ASP A 699 -6.68 -30.67 12.51
N GLY A 700 -7.29 -30.32 11.39
CA GLY A 700 -7.17 -31.09 10.15
C GLY A 700 -5.73 -31.15 9.63
N VAL A 701 -5.05 -30.02 9.64
CA VAL A 701 -3.64 -29.92 9.25
C VAL A 701 -2.75 -30.64 10.26
N HIS A 702 -3.01 -30.47 11.54
CA HIS A 702 -2.26 -31.14 12.60
C HIS A 702 -2.35 -32.67 12.48
N ARG A 703 -3.53 -33.22 12.24
CA ARG A 703 -3.75 -34.65 11.99
C ARG A 703 -3.04 -35.14 10.73
N PHE A 704 -3.01 -34.31 9.69
CA PHE A 704 -2.26 -34.61 8.47
C PHE A 704 -0.77 -34.76 8.74
N LEU A 705 -0.15 -33.88 9.54
CA LEU A 705 1.27 -33.97 9.89
C LEU A 705 1.55 -35.22 10.71
N LYS A 706 0.64 -35.65 11.58
CA LYS A 706 0.74 -36.94 12.30
C LYS A 706 0.67 -38.13 11.35
N LYS A 707 -0.19 -38.09 10.36
CA LYS A 707 -0.28 -39.12 9.31
C LYS A 707 1.02 -39.21 8.51
N LEU A 708 1.61 -38.08 8.15
CA LEU A 708 2.90 -38.00 7.45
C LEU A 708 4.00 -38.63 8.33
N TRP A 709 4.04 -38.28 9.60
CA TRP A 709 4.98 -38.87 10.56
C TRP A 709 4.86 -40.40 10.60
N ASN A 710 3.64 -40.97 10.56
CA ASN A 710 3.37 -42.39 10.58
C ASN A 710 3.83 -43.13 9.32
N LEU A 711 4.18 -42.46 8.26
CA LEU A 711 4.88 -43.05 7.11
C LEU A 711 6.34 -43.41 7.44
N PHE A 712 6.93 -42.69 8.39
CA PHE A 712 8.35 -42.83 8.79
C PHE A 712 8.54 -43.66 10.04
N TYR A 713 7.59 -43.63 10.97
CA TYR A 713 7.66 -44.30 12.24
C TYR A 713 6.39 -45.09 12.54
N ASP A 714 6.54 -46.32 13.05
CA ASP A 714 5.38 -47.07 13.54
C ASP A 714 4.99 -46.64 14.97
N ARG A 715 3.98 -47.30 15.54
CA ARG A 715 3.50 -47.00 16.90
C ARG A 715 4.51 -47.24 18.00
N GLN A 716 5.51 -48.11 17.75
CA GLN A 716 6.60 -48.42 18.65
C GLN A 716 7.80 -47.47 18.48
N GLY A 717 7.72 -46.54 17.56
CA GLY A 717 8.80 -45.58 17.26
C GLY A 717 9.89 -46.19 16.37
N THR A 718 9.63 -47.30 15.69
CA THR A 718 10.58 -47.92 14.74
C THR A 718 10.57 -47.18 13.43
N PHE A 719 11.75 -46.82 12.94
CA PHE A 719 11.92 -46.14 11.63
C PHE A 719 11.65 -47.14 10.48
N LEU A 720 10.73 -46.79 9.59
CA LEU A 720 10.22 -47.65 8.54
C LEU A 720 10.97 -47.59 7.19
N PRO A 721 11.44 -46.44 6.72
CA PRO A 721 12.08 -46.38 5.41
C PRO A 721 13.32 -47.25 5.29
N ALA A 722 13.48 -47.87 4.12
CA ALA A 722 14.58 -48.78 3.81
C ALA A 722 15.06 -48.62 2.35
N GLU A 723 16.27 -49.07 2.11
CA GLU A 723 16.83 -49.14 0.75
C GLU A 723 16.03 -50.11 -0.12
N GLY A 724 15.98 -49.87 -1.39
CA GLY A 724 15.30 -50.73 -2.37
C GLY A 724 14.86 -49.95 -3.58
N GLU A 725 14.22 -50.65 -4.53
CA GLU A 725 13.64 -50.06 -5.73
C GLU A 725 12.20 -49.63 -5.45
N ALA A 726 11.84 -48.41 -5.90
CA ALA A 726 10.48 -47.91 -5.82
C ALA A 726 9.57 -48.62 -6.83
N THR A 727 8.34 -48.90 -6.43
CA THR A 727 7.32 -49.40 -7.33
C THR A 727 6.88 -48.31 -8.31
N LYS A 728 6.25 -48.72 -9.40
CA LYS A 728 5.73 -47.80 -10.40
C LYS A 728 4.65 -46.87 -9.81
N GLU A 729 3.79 -47.41 -8.97
CA GLU A 729 2.74 -46.67 -8.29
C GLU A 729 3.30 -45.62 -7.30
N GLU A 730 4.35 -45.95 -6.57
CA GLU A 730 5.06 -45.06 -5.66
C GLU A 730 5.71 -43.90 -6.44
N LEU A 731 6.40 -44.21 -7.56
CA LEU A 731 7.00 -43.20 -8.43
C LEU A 731 5.95 -42.31 -9.06
N LYS A 732 4.81 -42.82 -9.46
CA LYS A 732 3.70 -42.06 -9.98
C LYS A 732 3.18 -41.05 -8.96
N SER A 733 2.94 -41.51 -7.75
CA SER A 733 2.44 -40.66 -6.65
C SER A 733 3.40 -39.51 -6.34
N ILE A 734 4.69 -39.79 -6.17
CA ILE A 734 5.67 -38.77 -5.85
C ILE A 734 5.91 -37.80 -7.01
N HIS A 735 5.91 -38.26 -8.26
CA HIS A 735 6.11 -37.37 -9.40
C HIS A 735 4.90 -36.50 -9.70
N LYS A 736 3.68 -36.96 -9.42
CA LYS A 736 2.49 -36.07 -9.42
C LYS A 736 2.68 -34.92 -8.42
N LEU A 737 3.18 -35.26 -7.22
CA LEU A 737 3.43 -34.25 -6.20
C LEU A 737 4.53 -33.29 -6.59
N ILE A 738 5.64 -33.77 -7.15
CA ILE A 738 6.75 -32.92 -7.63
C ILE A 738 6.22 -31.90 -8.64
N LYS A 739 5.46 -32.36 -9.64
CA LYS A 739 4.88 -31.50 -10.66
C LYS A 739 3.96 -30.44 -10.05
N LYS A 740 3.04 -30.87 -9.19
CA LYS A 740 2.04 -29.99 -8.58
C LYS A 740 2.67 -28.93 -7.69
N VAL A 741 3.53 -29.34 -6.76
CA VAL A 741 4.16 -28.43 -5.79
C VAL A 741 5.11 -27.45 -6.50
N THR A 742 5.87 -27.90 -7.48
CA THR A 742 6.77 -27.04 -8.26
C THR A 742 5.98 -25.93 -8.96
N GLY A 743 4.91 -26.29 -9.65
CA GLY A 743 4.05 -25.33 -10.34
C GLY A 743 3.31 -24.40 -9.38
N ASP A 744 2.82 -24.93 -8.27
CA ASP A 744 2.07 -24.16 -7.27
C ASP A 744 2.95 -23.14 -6.54
N ILE A 745 4.20 -23.47 -6.22
CA ILE A 745 5.13 -22.51 -5.60
C ILE A 745 5.43 -21.35 -6.57
N GLU A 746 5.62 -21.64 -7.84
CA GLU A 746 5.88 -20.62 -8.86
C GLU A 746 4.69 -19.67 -9.03
N THR A 747 3.47 -20.14 -8.83
CA THR A 747 2.23 -19.36 -8.97
C THR A 747 1.64 -18.91 -7.63
N PHE A 748 2.31 -19.17 -6.53
CA PHE A 748 1.85 -18.86 -5.15
C PHE A 748 0.53 -19.55 -4.77
N SER A 749 0.27 -20.72 -5.34
CA SER A 749 -0.94 -21.52 -5.07
C SER A 749 -0.70 -22.53 -3.95
N TYR A 750 -0.25 -22.07 -2.79
CA TYR A 750 0.18 -22.93 -1.67
C TYR A 750 -0.95 -23.82 -1.10
N ASN A 751 -2.18 -23.31 -1.09
CA ASN A 751 -3.33 -24.09 -0.59
C ASN A 751 -3.55 -25.39 -1.39
N THR A 752 -3.36 -25.37 -2.70
CA THR A 752 -3.49 -26.53 -3.56
C THR A 752 -2.33 -27.50 -3.40
N SER A 753 -1.13 -27.00 -3.07
CA SER A 753 0.02 -27.85 -2.69
C SER A 753 -0.26 -28.66 -1.44
N ILE A 754 -0.84 -28.06 -0.43
CA ILE A 754 -1.14 -28.76 0.83
C ILE A 754 -2.15 -29.88 0.59
N SER A 755 -3.17 -29.63 -0.21
CA SER A 755 -4.11 -30.67 -0.64
C SER A 755 -3.41 -31.79 -1.40
N ALA A 756 -2.46 -31.47 -2.27
CA ALA A 756 -1.66 -32.45 -3.00
C ALA A 756 -0.79 -33.29 -2.08
N PHE A 757 -0.19 -32.69 -1.05
CA PHE A 757 0.53 -33.44 0.00
C PHE A 757 -0.38 -34.44 0.71
N MET A 758 -1.60 -34.04 1.05
CA MET A 758 -2.57 -34.92 1.69
C MET A 758 -2.91 -36.13 0.81
N ILE A 759 -3.12 -35.89 -0.47
CA ILE A 759 -3.40 -36.95 -1.45
C ILE A 759 -2.19 -37.92 -1.56
N CYS A 760 -1.00 -37.40 -1.72
CA CYS A 760 0.22 -38.19 -1.85
C CYS A 760 0.47 -39.05 -0.61
N VAL A 761 0.35 -38.46 0.58
CA VAL A 761 0.51 -39.19 1.85
C VAL A 761 -0.52 -40.32 1.96
N ASN A 762 -1.77 -40.08 1.58
CA ASN A 762 -2.79 -41.12 1.57
C ASN A 762 -2.45 -42.25 0.59
N GLU A 763 -1.98 -41.93 -0.61
CA GLU A 763 -1.58 -42.89 -1.64
C GLU A 763 -0.38 -43.76 -1.16
N LEU A 764 0.67 -43.10 -0.62
CA LEU A 764 1.85 -43.78 -0.12
C LEU A 764 1.54 -44.65 1.10
N THR A 765 0.59 -44.21 1.94
CA THR A 765 0.11 -45.00 3.09
C THR A 765 -0.62 -46.27 2.61
N ALA A 766 -1.48 -46.15 1.61
CA ALA A 766 -2.20 -47.27 1.01
C ALA A 766 -1.23 -48.28 0.36
N LEU A 767 -0.18 -47.76 -0.28
CA LEU A 767 0.88 -48.60 -0.89
C LEU A 767 1.88 -49.16 0.11
N LYS A 768 1.78 -48.77 1.38
CA LYS A 768 2.76 -49.14 2.43
C LYS A 768 4.19 -48.81 2.00
N CYS A 769 4.37 -47.65 1.41
CA CYS A 769 5.65 -47.18 0.88
C CYS A 769 6.71 -47.11 1.98
N ARG A 770 7.84 -47.73 1.77
CA ARG A 770 9.03 -47.70 2.63
C ARG A 770 10.30 -47.33 1.86
N ASN A 771 10.14 -46.92 0.58
CA ASN A 771 11.27 -46.60 -0.25
C ASN A 771 11.93 -45.32 0.22
N LYS A 772 13.19 -45.39 0.58
CA LYS A 772 13.98 -44.32 1.16
C LYS A 772 14.16 -43.13 0.17
N GLU A 773 14.31 -43.44 -1.09
CA GLU A 773 14.49 -42.41 -2.13
C GLU A 773 13.20 -41.60 -2.36
N VAL A 774 12.05 -42.29 -2.48
CA VAL A 774 10.74 -41.63 -2.58
C VAL A 774 10.44 -40.77 -1.34
N MET A 775 10.75 -41.31 -0.15
CA MET A 775 10.55 -40.58 1.10
C MET A 775 11.46 -39.37 1.23
N SER A 776 12.71 -39.48 0.73
CA SER A 776 13.63 -38.33 0.70
C SER A 776 13.09 -37.20 -0.21
N ASP A 777 12.54 -37.55 -1.37
CA ASP A 777 11.92 -36.57 -2.26
C ASP A 777 10.71 -35.90 -1.60
N LEU A 778 9.88 -36.68 -0.92
CA LEU A 778 8.74 -36.13 -0.16
C LEU A 778 9.18 -35.10 0.87
N VAL A 779 10.24 -35.41 1.61
CA VAL A 779 10.77 -34.52 2.67
C VAL A 779 11.31 -33.21 2.08
N VAL A 780 12.02 -33.27 0.96
CA VAL A 780 12.53 -32.07 0.30
C VAL A 780 11.37 -31.19 -0.19
N LEU A 781 10.33 -31.77 -0.76
CA LEU A 781 9.13 -31.02 -1.18
C LEU A 781 8.41 -30.39 0.00
N LEU A 782 8.42 -31.08 1.15
CA LEU A 782 7.78 -30.60 2.38
C LEU A 782 8.54 -29.44 3.03
N ALA A 783 9.85 -29.38 2.87
CA ALA A 783 10.72 -28.45 3.61
C ALA A 783 10.27 -26.99 3.57
N PRO A 784 9.84 -26.41 2.45
CA PRO A 784 9.34 -25.01 2.43
C PRO A 784 8.07 -24.81 3.28
N PHE A 785 7.28 -25.85 3.47
CA PHE A 785 5.99 -25.80 4.18
C PHE A 785 6.12 -26.14 5.66
N ALA A 786 6.90 -27.17 5.98
CA ALA A 786 7.07 -27.70 7.34
C ALA A 786 8.56 -27.98 7.61
N PRO A 787 9.37 -26.93 7.78
CA PRO A 787 10.82 -27.05 7.83
C PRO A 787 11.35 -27.85 9.03
N HIS A 788 10.71 -27.74 10.20
CA HIS A 788 11.17 -28.46 11.39
C HIS A 788 10.99 -29.96 11.24
N LEU A 789 9.81 -30.39 10.81
CA LEU A 789 9.51 -31.78 10.55
C LEU A 789 10.38 -32.33 9.42
N ALA A 790 10.54 -31.56 8.36
CA ALA A 790 11.37 -31.95 7.21
C ALA A 790 12.84 -32.15 7.61
N GLU A 791 13.41 -31.27 8.41
CA GLU A 791 14.80 -31.38 8.89
C GLU A 791 15.00 -32.68 9.74
N GLU A 792 14.08 -32.91 10.66
CA GLU A 792 14.12 -34.12 11.52
C GLU A 792 14.06 -35.43 10.69
N LEU A 793 13.13 -35.48 9.75
CA LEU A 793 12.96 -36.64 8.87
C LEU A 793 14.12 -36.81 7.88
N TRP A 794 14.69 -35.71 7.41
CA TRP A 794 15.85 -35.72 6.53
C TRP A 794 17.08 -36.34 7.22
N GLU A 795 17.35 -35.94 8.45
CA GLU A 795 18.41 -36.54 9.27
C GLU A 795 18.13 -38.03 9.53
N ALA A 796 16.89 -38.39 9.90
CA ALA A 796 16.51 -39.76 10.14
C ALA A 796 16.70 -40.67 8.91
N LEU A 797 16.56 -40.12 7.71
CA LEU A 797 16.83 -40.83 6.45
C LEU A 797 18.33 -41.03 6.17
N GLY A 798 19.22 -40.55 7.04
CA GLY A 798 20.66 -40.74 6.96
C GLY A 798 21.44 -39.69 6.19
N HIS A 799 20.81 -38.58 5.86
CA HIS A 799 21.51 -37.48 5.24
C HIS A 799 22.37 -36.71 6.26
N THR A 800 23.52 -36.25 5.85
CA THR A 800 24.50 -35.56 6.71
C THR A 800 24.45 -34.06 6.64
N THR A 801 23.76 -33.50 5.64
CA THR A 801 23.55 -32.06 5.46
C THR A 801 22.15 -31.67 5.87
N SER A 802 21.91 -30.35 6.01
CA SER A 802 20.55 -29.83 6.21
C SER A 802 19.67 -30.08 4.99
N VAL A 803 18.40 -30.28 5.19
CA VAL A 803 17.40 -30.34 4.10
C VAL A 803 17.39 -29.08 3.27
N CYS A 804 17.77 -27.93 3.85
CA CYS A 804 17.91 -26.66 3.13
C CYS A 804 18.98 -26.67 2.05
N ASP A 805 19.96 -27.59 2.15
CA ASP A 805 21.06 -27.76 1.19
C ASP A 805 20.82 -28.91 0.23
N ALA A 806 19.67 -29.55 0.29
CA ALA A 806 19.26 -30.59 -0.66
C ALA A 806 18.96 -29.98 -2.04
N HIS A 807 18.79 -30.84 -3.01
CA HIS A 807 18.37 -30.45 -4.36
C HIS A 807 16.88 -30.72 -4.52
N TRP A 808 16.18 -29.76 -5.15
CA TRP A 808 14.78 -29.96 -5.49
C TRP A 808 14.62 -31.15 -6.39
N PRO A 809 13.68 -32.08 -6.13
CA PRO A 809 13.52 -33.28 -6.92
C PRO A 809 13.22 -32.99 -8.39
N ALA A 810 13.88 -33.70 -9.29
CA ALA A 810 13.64 -33.60 -10.71
C ALA A 810 12.34 -34.32 -11.09
N PHE A 811 11.50 -33.64 -11.86
CA PHE A 811 10.27 -34.20 -12.38
C PHE A 811 10.55 -35.04 -13.66
N ASN A 812 9.96 -36.24 -13.74
CA ASN A 812 10.03 -37.09 -14.91
C ASN A 812 8.61 -37.49 -15.31
N GLU A 813 8.16 -37.01 -16.46
CA GLU A 813 6.82 -37.26 -16.98
C GLU A 813 6.54 -38.73 -17.31
N GLU A 814 7.58 -39.51 -17.57
CA GLU A 814 7.45 -40.94 -17.88
C GLU A 814 6.78 -41.70 -16.72
N TYR A 815 7.02 -41.29 -15.48
CA TYR A 815 6.40 -41.91 -14.31
C TYR A 815 4.92 -41.63 -14.16
N LEU A 816 4.38 -40.65 -14.87
CA LEU A 816 2.94 -40.33 -14.89
C LEU A 816 2.17 -41.14 -15.94
N LYS A 817 2.86 -41.83 -16.84
CA LYS A 817 2.19 -42.65 -17.82
C LYS A 817 1.49 -43.83 -17.17
N GLU A 818 0.21 -43.98 -17.47
CA GLU A 818 -0.57 -45.12 -17.04
C GLU A 818 -0.44 -46.24 -18.03
N ASP A 819 -0.17 -47.44 -17.54
CA ASP A 819 -0.18 -48.64 -18.39
C ASP A 819 -1.61 -49.06 -18.71
N SER A 820 -2.55 -48.68 -17.86
CA SER A 820 -3.96 -48.98 -18.00
C SER A 820 -4.84 -47.79 -17.68
N VAL A 821 -5.99 -47.74 -18.30
CA VAL A 821 -7.00 -46.67 -18.07
C VAL A 821 -8.34 -47.33 -17.79
N LYS A 822 -9.06 -46.84 -16.78
CA LYS A 822 -10.44 -47.24 -16.52
C LYS A 822 -11.41 -46.47 -17.40
N TYR A 823 -12.24 -47.21 -18.12
CA TYR A 823 -13.37 -46.66 -18.88
C TYR A 823 -14.65 -46.91 -18.13
N THR A 824 -15.50 -45.90 -18.02
CA THR A 824 -16.87 -46.08 -17.56
C THR A 824 -17.72 -46.56 -18.71
N ILE A 825 -18.36 -47.70 -18.53
CA ILE A 825 -19.25 -48.30 -19.55
C ILE A 825 -20.68 -47.85 -19.28
N SER A 826 -21.26 -47.14 -20.26
CA SER A 826 -22.60 -46.61 -20.19
C SER A 826 -23.49 -47.16 -21.26
N PHE A 827 -24.78 -47.26 -20.95
CA PHE A 827 -25.84 -47.65 -21.89
C PHE A 827 -26.87 -46.53 -21.92
N ASN A 828 -27.11 -45.97 -23.12
CA ASN A 828 -28.04 -44.85 -23.31
C ASN A 828 -27.71 -43.68 -22.30
N GLY A 829 -26.45 -43.38 -22.10
CA GLY A 829 -25.94 -42.30 -21.25
C GLY A 829 -25.94 -42.58 -19.73
N LYS A 830 -26.36 -43.77 -19.32
CA LYS A 830 -26.33 -44.17 -17.91
C LYS A 830 -25.17 -45.10 -17.62
N ALA A 831 -24.27 -44.70 -16.74
CA ALA A 831 -23.11 -45.49 -16.28
C ALA A 831 -23.57 -46.77 -15.59
N ARG A 832 -22.96 -47.92 -15.95
CA ARG A 832 -23.37 -49.24 -15.42
C ARG A 832 -22.25 -49.99 -14.73
N PHE A 833 -21.03 -49.98 -15.31
CA PHE A 833 -19.84 -50.61 -14.75
C PHE A 833 -18.58 -49.99 -15.33
N THR A 834 -17.45 -50.44 -14.91
CA THR A 834 -16.13 -49.96 -15.37
C THR A 834 -15.33 -51.14 -15.93
N MET A 835 -14.52 -50.90 -16.96
CA MET A 835 -13.54 -51.83 -17.52
C MET A 835 -12.19 -51.14 -17.65
N GLU A 836 -11.13 -51.91 -17.47
CA GLU A 836 -9.75 -51.45 -17.57
C GLU A 836 -9.13 -51.90 -18.86
N PHE A 837 -8.51 -50.98 -19.60
CA PHE A 837 -7.82 -51.27 -20.85
C PHE A 837 -6.40 -50.70 -20.85
N PRO A 838 -5.45 -51.32 -21.60
CA PRO A 838 -4.13 -50.73 -21.80
C PRO A 838 -4.28 -49.28 -22.30
N ALA A 839 -3.39 -48.38 -21.85
CA ALA A 839 -3.46 -46.96 -22.23
C ALA A 839 -3.33 -46.71 -23.74
N ASP A 840 -2.66 -47.60 -24.44
CA ASP A 840 -2.43 -47.60 -25.89
C ASP A 840 -3.47 -48.37 -26.71
N ALA A 841 -4.51 -48.93 -26.03
CA ALA A 841 -5.56 -49.65 -26.73
C ALA A 841 -6.31 -48.75 -27.73
N ASP A 842 -6.51 -49.24 -28.96
CA ASP A 842 -7.28 -48.51 -29.93
C ASP A 842 -8.80 -48.64 -29.69
N ASN A 843 -9.57 -47.78 -30.36
CA ASN A 843 -11.04 -47.78 -30.20
C ASN A 843 -11.69 -49.10 -30.65
N ASN A 844 -11.14 -49.76 -31.66
CA ASN A 844 -11.67 -51.04 -32.15
C ASN A 844 -11.49 -52.15 -31.12
N THR A 845 -10.31 -52.20 -30.50
CA THR A 845 -10.02 -53.18 -29.44
C THR A 845 -10.92 -52.92 -28.18
N ILE A 846 -11.10 -51.68 -27.80
CA ILE A 846 -11.96 -51.28 -26.67
C ILE A 846 -13.40 -51.67 -26.99
N GLN A 847 -13.91 -51.33 -28.13
CA GLN A 847 -15.29 -51.66 -28.56
C GLN A 847 -15.53 -53.15 -28.57
N ALA A 848 -14.63 -53.95 -29.16
CA ALA A 848 -14.73 -55.40 -29.19
C ALA A 848 -14.77 -56.01 -27.83
N ALA A 849 -13.88 -55.57 -26.91
CA ALA A 849 -13.84 -56.07 -25.54
C ALA A 849 -15.08 -55.69 -24.73
N VAL A 850 -15.57 -54.49 -24.87
CA VAL A 850 -16.80 -54.03 -24.19
C VAL A 850 -18.00 -54.79 -24.69
N MET A 851 -18.13 -55.04 -25.98
CA MET A 851 -19.23 -55.79 -26.57
C MET A 851 -19.19 -57.27 -26.17
N ALA A 852 -18.01 -57.84 -25.97
CA ALA A 852 -17.86 -59.22 -25.56
C ALA A 852 -18.02 -59.46 -24.06
N GLU A 853 -18.02 -58.40 -23.22
CA GLU A 853 -18.14 -58.46 -21.79
C GLU A 853 -19.51 -58.94 -21.34
N GLU A 854 -19.58 -59.91 -20.44
CA GLU A 854 -20.81 -60.51 -19.92
C GLU A 854 -21.77 -59.49 -19.33
N GLN A 855 -21.24 -58.49 -18.59
CA GLN A 855 -22.04 -57.43 -18.06
C GLN A 855 -22.68 -56.56 -19.14
N SER A 856 -22.00 -56.35 -20.27
CA SER A 856 -22.54 -55.59 -21.39
C SER A 856 -23.68 -56.35 -22.05
N GLN A 857 -23.58 -57.67 -22.18
CA GLN A 857 -24.62 -58.48 -22.77
C GLN A 857 -25.91 -58.43 -22.01
N LYS A 858 -25.87 -58.31 -20.69
CA LYS A 858 -27.03 -58.13 -19.83
C LYS A 858 -27.82 -56.86 -20.17
N TRP A 859 -27.09 -55.78 -20.45
CA TRP A 859 -27.70 -54.50 -20.80
C TRP A 859 -28.12 -54.40 -22.24
N ILE A 860 -27.47 -55.10 -23.14
CA ILE A 860 -27.78 -55.15 -24.57
C ILE A 860 -29.08 -55.94 -24.76
N ASP A 861 -29.24 -57.03 -24.04
CA ASP A 861 -30.47 -57.89 -24.03
C ASP A 861 -30.99 -58.25 -25.44
N GLY A 862 -30.07 -58.78 -26.30
CA GLY A 862 -30.40 -59.17 -27.63
C GLY A 862 -30.66 -58.09 -28.66
N LYS A 863 -30.58 -56.82 -28.24
CA LYS A 863 -30.72 -55.64 -29.12
C LYS A 863 -29.46 -55.38 -29.94
N THR A 864 -29.61 -54.82 -31.15
CA THR A 864 -28.46 -54.36 -31.93
C THR A 864 -28.14 -52.90 -31.59
N PRO A 865 -26.94 -52.59 -31.08
CA PRO A 865 -26.57 -51.23 -30.78
C PRO A 865 -26.62 -50.34 -32.04
N LYS A 866 -27.23 -49.19 -31.90
CA LYS A 866 -27.32 -48.19 -32.96
C LYS A 866 -25.98 -47.47 -33.17
N LYS A 867 -25.25 -47.22 -32.06
CA LYS A 867 -23.99 -46.51 -32.08
C LYS A 867 -23.20 -46.82 -30.79
N VAL A 868 -21.85 -46.92 -30.95
CA VAL A 868 -20.94 -46.99 -29.81
C VAL A 868 -20.05 -45.74 -29.84
N ILE A 869 -20.14 -44.93 -28.81
CA ILE A 869 -19.37 -43.70 -28.67
C ILE A 869 -18.26 -43.94 -27.69
N ILE A 870 -17.01 -43.79 -28.12
CA ILE A 870 -15.82 -43.91 -27.27
C ILE A 870 -15.19 -42.53 -27.07
N VAL A 871 -15.20 -42.03 -25.85
CA VAL A 871 -14.44 -40.84 -25.45
C VAL A 871 -13.10 -41.36 -24.93
N PRO A 872 -11.97 -41.09 -25.60
CA PRO A 872 -10.66 -41.61 -25.21
C PRO A 872 -10.37 -41.38 -23.72
N LYS A 873 -9.91 -42.42 -23.01
CA LYS A 873 -9.51 -42.43 -21.61
C LYS A 873 -10.63 -42.05 -20.59
N LYS A 874 -11.89 -42.09 -20.98
CA LYS A 874 -13.00 -41.68 -20.14
C LYS A 874 -14.18 -42.67 -20.14
N ILE A 875 -14.88 -42.77 -21.26
CA ILE A 875 -16.20 -43.44 -21.28
C ILE A 875 -16.42 -44.18 -22.62
N VAL A 876 -17.12 -45.29 -22.52
CA VAL A 876 -17.73 -45.97 -23.63
C VAL A 876 -19.24 -45.93 -23.46
N ASN A 877 -19.96 -45.28 -24.38
CA ASN A 877 -21.43 -45.21 -24.35
C ASN A 877 -22.06 -46.00 -25.48
N ILE A 878 -22.84 -46.99 -25.14
CA ILE A 878 -23.54 -47.84 -26.11
C ILE A 878 -24.99 -47.33 -26.21
N VAL A 879 -25.36 -46.92 -27.43
CA VAL A 879 -26.69 -46.42 -27.71
C VAL A 879 -27.51 -47.60 -28.29
N LEU A 880 -28.55 -48.01 -27.60
CA LEU A 880 -29.41 -49.09 -27.96
C LEU A 880 -30.60 -48.64 -28.74
#